data_4dcc4726db1629357ee5448367712756
#
_entry.id   4dcc4726db1629357ee5448367712756
#
_cell.length_a   1.000
_cell.length_b   1.000
_cell.length_c   1.000
_cell.angle_alpha   90.00
_cell.angle_beta   90.00
_cell.angle_gamma   90.00
#
_symmetry.space_group_name_H-M   'P 1'
#
loop_
_entity.id
_entity.type
_entity.pdbx_description
1 polymer ?
#
loop_
_entity_poly.entity_id
_entity_poly.type
_entity_poly.pdbx_seq_one_letter_code
_entity_poly.pdbx_strand_id
1 'polypeptide(L)'
;MKYFKLYIFLIFLSLPFSQQLFSIYEPIEFFSIIKIIEISKEDSEKLIKNLSQILERYVYLDILKNPPQPKENYHNKVYLIEELQSVNTEKRPLIDFYKDVKTIIDKCQDLHLNIILNKNLKTNSIIVNSFIISPVIFKIENKKVYSLKNTYGLSEEIPFYENKTIKYINGLNPFDYIQTFNGNFRKIKSPQAQFVFNLNQINNIISFNDLPLDYTNLTNVIITYDDNSKIIFNYKILYIDEEENFFENFVFNIVYYYLEVKQIFYENFNLFDKWDRVFDNGNYKCTVDNENKVNVIYQNTFNSDLTESYEFFDECFSDFNDNIYPIIIIQSFNGGGYGDLADYLSSYINLEKSSAIYSSFRYNEQTKNFIAPLYAVKTIDTCELKNSSYYFNSSYKEDNYGITENGEKIRHKRTKIFDSSSVNENIFYNFRKKAKYIRKPHEIIIFTDGFSYSATSDLIKETQLKGGAIIVGYDGNPYLDTFDASQSPSGVHSTIFENTQNDTLSSEIESLGFSLSYTISESFSKLDDETNENIPIEYIIHEIDERVQLYNGYDDSKYDAFINESLKIFEKYKKKCNPKNKKLLFISDKCKFKDYRLHGGFECGDDGYWSEKCIPSYCDNGYVYDKKNKKCIKDICIKKKKFKFTKDNLHKIPFIVIFLFIITQLFFVIFFFKK
;
A
#
# COMPACT_ATOMS: atom_id res chain seq x y z
N MET A 1 19.35 -30.79 -9.30
CA MET A 1 19.55 -29.34 -9.29
C MET A 1 19.45 -28.69 -7.91
N LYS A 2 18.42 -29.01 -7.05
CA LYS A 2 18.29 -28.48 -5.68
C LYS A 2 19.50 -28.79 -4.78
N TYR A 3 20.02 -30.02 -4.78
CA TYR A 3 21.18 -30.40 -3.98
C TYR A 3 22.51 -29.81 -4.45
N PHE A 4 22.63 -29.50 -5.76
CA PHE A 4 23.80 -28.85 -6.29
C PHE A 4 23.90 -27.38 -5.88
N LYS A 5 22.75 -26.68 -5.82
CA LYS A 5 22.68 -25.30 -5.32
C LYS A 5 22.98 -25.23 -3.81
N LEU A 6 22.50 -26.20 -3.03
CA LEU A 6 22.78 -26.30 -1.61
C LEU A 6 24.29 -26.61 -1.34
N TYR A 7 24.90 -27.45 -2.17
CA TYR A 7 26.33 -27.79 -2.04
C TYR A 7 27.23 -26.61 -2.37
N ILE A 8 26.92 -25.85 -3.44
CA ILE A 8 27.60 -24.61 -3.75
C ILE A 8 27.44 -23.58 -2.63
N PHE A 9 26.25 -23.43 -2.07
CA PHE A 9 25.96 -22.55 -0.96
C PHE A 9 26.75 -22.93 0.31
N LEU A 10 26.80 -24.20 0.67
CA LEU A 10 27.61 -24.68 1.80
C LEU A 10 29.11 -24.49 1.59
N ILE A 11 29.62 -24.60 0.34
CA ILE A 11 31.00 -24.28 0.00
C ILE A 11 31.27 -22.80 0.19
N PHE A 12 30.35 -21.88 -0.22
CA PHE A 12 30.52 -20.45 -0.03
C PHE A 12 30.46 -20.03 1.45
N LEU A 13 29.64 -20.68 2.29
CA LEU A 13 29.63 -20.43 3.73
C LEU A 13 30.89 -20.91 4.45
N SER A 14 31.65 -21.83 3.86
CA SER A 14 32.91 -22.31 4.40
C SER A 14 34.13 -21.50 3.97
N LEU A 15 33.96 -20.51 3.08
CA LEU A 15 35.04 -19.66 2.65
C LEU A 15 35.24 -18.48 3.61
N PRO A 16 36.47 -18.12 3.95
CA PRO A 16 36.78 -16.97 4.83
C PRO A 16 36.28 -15.61 4.29
N PHE A 17 35.82 -15.57 3.03
CA PHE A 17 35.21 -14.39 2.39
C PHE A 17 33.84 -14.00 2.95
N SER A 18 33.10 -14.92 3.60
CA SER A 18 31.75 -14.63 4.11
C SER A 18 31.72 -13.68 5.32
N GLN A 19 32.84 -13.55 6.01
CA GLN A 19 32.96 -12.65 7.18
C GLN A 19 33.19 -11.16 6.82
N GLN A 20 33.46 -10.83 5.56
CA GLN A 20 33.71 -9.44 5.13
C GLN A 20 32.49 -8.75 4.49
N LEU A 21 31.42 -9.47 4.20
CA LEU A 21 30.28 -8.94 3.46
C LEU A 21 29.23 -8.22 4.31
N PHE A 22 29.20 -8.47 5.60
CA PHE A 22 28.30 -7.78 6.51
C PHE A 22 28.89 -7.65 7.91
N SER A 23 28.46 -6.61 8.63
CA SER A 23 28.81 -6.39 10.03
C SER A 23 27.56 -6.24 10.87
N ILE A 24 27.57 -6.81 12.07
CA ILE A 24 26.47 -6.69 13.04
C ILE A 24 26.95 -5.78 14.17
N TYR A 25 26.21 -4.73 14.43
CA TYR A 25 26.49 -3.74 15.45
C TYR A 25 25.44 -3.75 16.57
N GLU A 26 25.88 -3.41 17.77
CA GLU A 26 24.96 -2.96 18.81
C GLU A 26 24.44 -1.54 18.45
N PRO A 27 23.19 -1.20 18.75
CA PRO A 27 22.64 0.11 18.39
C PRO A 27 23.50 1.27 18.88
N ILE A 28 23.97 1.24 20.14
CA ILE A 28 24.81 2.31 20.72
C ILE A 28 26.11 2.51 19.93
N GLU A 29 26.76 1.41 19.54
CA GLU A 29 28.00 1.44 18.74
C GLU A 29 27.73 2.05 17.38
N PHE A 30 26.70 1.55 16.67
CA PHE A 30 26.35 2.05 15.34
C PHE A 30 26.00 3.54 15.35
N PHE A 31 25.16 3.97 16.29
CA PHE A 31 24.82 5.39 16.41
C PHE A 31 26.03 6.27 16.72
N SER A 32 27.02 5.77 17.43
CA SER A 32 28.27 6.52 17.64
C SER A 32 29.08 6.71 16.35
N ILE A 33 29.06 5.72 15.46
CA ILE A 33 29.71 5.80 14.15
C ILE A 33 28.99 6.81 13.23
N ILE A 34 27.67 6.72 13.09
CA ILE A 34 26.94 7.60 12.16
C ILE A 34 26.84 9.06 12.64
N LYS A 35 27.00 9.33 13.93
CA LYS A 35 27.02 10.70 14.47
C LYS A 35 28.23 11.54 14.06
N ILE A 36 29.32 10.92 13.57
CA ILE A 36 30.47 11.66 13.03
C ILE A 36 30.22 12.23 11.62
N ILE A 37 29.15 11.73 10.93
CA ILE A 37 28.77 12.25 9.63
C ILE A 37 28.00 13.56 9.86
N GLU A 38 28.53 14.66 9.35
CA GLU A 38 27.95 15.98 9.53
C GLU A 38 27.34 16.52 8.24
N ILE A 39 26.29 17.32 8.38
CA ILE A 39 25.76 18.16 7.31
C ILE A 39 26.22 19.60 7.52
N SER A 40 26.65 20.27 6.44
CA SER A 40 27.04 21.69 6.52
C SER A 40 25.81 22.58 6.71
N LYS A 41 26.03 23.81 7.21
CA LYS A 41 24.99 24.83 7.31
C LYS A 41 24.41 25.16 5.92
N GLU A 42 25.29 25.31 4.93
CA GLU A 42 24.88 25.66 3.56
C GLU A 42 23.98 24.58 2.94
N ASP A 43 24.36 23.29 3.08
CA ASP A 43 23.59 22.17 2.54
C ASP A 43 22.24 22.02 3.24
N SER A 44 22.20 22.19 4.57
CA SER A 44 20.95 22.13 5.34
C SER A 44 20.00 23.28 5.01
N GLU A 45 20.48 24.52 4.90
CA GLU A 45 19.69 25.66 4.46
C GLU A 45 19.16 25.47 3.04
N LYS A 46 20.00 24.97 2.12
CA LYS A 46 19.63 24.66 0.74
C LYS A 46 18.56 23.58 0.69
N LEU A 47 18.71 22.50 1.47
CA LEU A 47 17.73 21.42 1.52
C LEU A 47 16.37 21.92 2.03
N ILE A 48 16.33 22.63 3.16
CA ILE A 48 15.08 23.17 3.72
C ILE A 48 14.38 24.10 2.72
N LYS A 49 15.12 24.96 2.04
CA LYS A 49 14.59 25.83 1.00
C LYS A 49 13.97 25.03 -0.13
N ASN A 50 14.67 24.02 -0.66
CA ASN A 50 14.21 23.22 -1.79
C ASN A 50 13.01 22.34 -1.39
N LEU A 51 13.01 21.75 -0.19
CA LEU A 51 11.85 21.03 0.36
C LEU A 51 10.64 21.94 0.48
N SER A 52 10.81 23.14 1.04
CA SER A 52 9.71 24.10 1.16
C SER A 52 9.12 24.48 -0.19
N GLN A 53 9.95 24.61 -1.23
CA GLN A 53 9.50 24.94 -2.57
C GLN A 53 8.80 23.77 -3.26
N ILE A 54 9.38 22.55 -3.22
CA ILE A 54 8.80 21.40 -3.92
C ILE A 54 7.48 20.96 -3.27
N LEU A 55 7.37 21.09 -1.93
CA LEU A 55 6.17 20.74 -1.18
C LEU A 55 4.99 21.71 -1.38
N GLU A 56 5.18 22.84 -2.06
CA GLU A 56 4.06 23.62 -2.59
C GLU A 56 3.22 22.81 -3.61
N ARG A 57 3.76 21.75 -4.17
CA ARG A 57 3.06 20.81 -5.06
C ARG A 57 2.27 19.75 -4.29
N TYR A 58 2.56 19.55 -3.02
CA TYR A 58 1.92 18.55 -2.18
C TYR A 58 0.44 18.85 -2.00
N VAL A 59 -0.42 17.92 -2.38
CA VAL A 59 -1.86 18.17 -2.49
C VAL A 59 -2.53 18.46 -1.16
N TYR A 60 -2.07 17.87 -0.06
CA TYR A 60 -2.68 18.03 1.27
C TYR A 60 -2.13 19.21 2.08
N LEU A 61 -1.25 20.06 1.52
CA LEU A 61 -0.60 21.14 2.24
C LEU A 61 -1.57 22.08 3.00
N ASP A 62 -2.74 22.35 2.43
CA ASP A 62 -3.72 23.25 3.03
C ASP A 62 -4.59 22.54 4.07
N ILE A 63 -5.08 21.31 3.75
CA ILE A 63 -5.96 20.57 4.66
C ILE A 63 -5.24 20.16 5.94
N LEU A 64 -3.92 19.97 5.91
CA LEU A 64 -3.12 19.67 7.10
C LEU A 64 -3.18 20.76 8.16
N LYS A 65 -3.42 22.02 7.78
CA LYS A 65 -3.50 23.15 8.72
C LYS A 65 -4.75 23.09 9.61
N ASN A 66 -5.79 22.39 9.15
CA ASN A 66 -7.01 22.14 9.92
C ASN A 66 -7.76 20.92 9.37
N PRO A 67 -7.22 19.71 9.56
CA PRO A 67 -7.79 18.50 8.99
C PRO A 67 -9.12 18.15 9.65
N PRO A 68 -10.07 17.57 8.89
CA PRO A 68 -11.31 17.05 9.46
C PRO A 68 -11.02 16.06 10.57
N GLN A 69 -11.82 16.09 11.62
CA GLN A 69 -11.70 15.19 12.76
C GLN A 69 -12.90 14.24 12.82
N PRO A 70 -12.86 13.10 12.11
CA PRO A 70 -13.95 12.13 12.17
C PRO A 70 -14.11 11.54 13.58
N LYS A 71 -13.05 11.58 14.37
CA LYS A 71 -13.01 11.35 15.82
C LYS A 71 -12.03 12.34 16.45
N GLU A 72 -12.17 12.57 17.74
CA GLU A 72 -11.29 13.48 18.48
C GLU A 72 -9.81 13.08 18.32
N ASN A 73 -8.97 14.03 17.93
CA ASN A 73 -7.54 13.86 17.71
C ASN A 73 -7.19 12.74 16.70
N TYR A 74 -8.05 12.53 15.70
CA TYR A 74 -7.81 11.48 14.68
C TYR A 74 -6.76 11.90 13.66
N HIS A 75 -6.76 13.16 13.21
CA HIS A 75 -5.74 13.68 12.29
C HIS A 75 -4.87 14.73 12.99
N ASN A 76 -3.57 14.68 12.71
CA ASN A 76 -2.64 15.68 13.21
C ASN A 76 -2.82 17.01 12.47
N LYS A 77 -2.74 18.11 13.20
CA LYS A 77 -2.64 19.44 12.64
C LYS A 77 -1.17 19.77 12.43
N VAL A 78 -0.79 20.13 11.19
CA VAL A 78 0.60 20.34 10.80
C VAL A 78 0.72 21.58 9.92
N TYR A 79 1.58 22.50 10.28
CA TYR A 79 2.02 23.64 9.47
C TYR A 79 3.32 23.28 8.77
N LEU A 80 3.24 22.40 7.74
CA LEU A 80 4.38 21.69 7.19
C LEU A 80 5.53 22.59 6.76
N ILE A 81 5.26 23.64 6.00
CA ILE A 81 6.32 24.55 5.51
C ILE A 81 6.93 25.35 6.65
N GLU A 82 6.09 25.89 7.52
CA GLU A 82 6.50 26.69 8.68
C GLU A 82 7.33 25.85 9.66
N GLU A 83 6.94 24.60 9.93
CA GLU A 83 7.70 23.68 10.77
C GLU A 83 9.04 23.31 10.14
N LEU A 84 9.09 23.03 8.84
CA LEU A 84 10.35 22.75 8.12
C LEU A 84 11.30 23.96 8.19
N GLN A 85 10.80 25.17 7.99
CA GLN A 85 11.61 26.40 8.07
C GLN A 85 12.13 26.69 9.46
N SER A 86 11.53 26.08 10.51
CA SER A 86 11.99 26.21 11.90
C SER A 86 13.10 25.22 12.28
N VAL A 87 13.44 24.27 11.39
CA VAL A 87 14.49 23.29 11.67
C VAL A 87 15.85 23.99 11.84
N ASN A 88 16.59 23.56 12.85
CA ASN A 88 17.96 24.07 13.06
C ASN A 88 18.89 23.65 11.91
N THR A 89 19.40 24.64 11.18
CA THR A 89 20.29 24.47 10.03
C THR A 89 21.78 24.65 10.35
N GLU A 90 22.16 24.93 11.58
CA GLU A 90 23.58 25.00 11.96
C GLU A 90 24.28 23.66 11.73
N LYS A 91 25.59 23.71 11.45
CA LYS A 91 26.40 22.51 11.23
C LYS A 91 26.24 21.53 12.40
N ARG A 92 25.86 20.29 12.11
CA ARG A 92 25.58 19.24 13.12
C ARG A 92 25.60 17.83 12.50
N PRO A 93 25.48 16.76 13.31
CA PRO A 93 25.34 15.40 12.78
C PRO A 93 24.18 15.30 11.79
N LEU A 94 24.45 14.70 10.62
CA LEU A 94 23.46 14.49 9.57
C LEU A 94 22.23 13.75 10.09
N ILE A 95 22.45 12.74 10.92
CA ILE A 95 21.35 11.92 11.48
C ILE A 95 20.41 12.71 12.38
N ASP A 96 20.93 13.67 13.17
CA ASP A 96 20.10 14.52 14.03
C ASP A 96 19.29 15.53 13.20
N PHE A 97 19.90 16.08 12.13
CA PHE A 97 19.17 16.94 11.17
C PHE A 97 18.09 16.15 10.43
N TYR A 98 18.44 14.98 9.91
CA TYR A 98 17.49 14.10 9.21
C TYR A 98 16.29 13.71 10.09
N LYS A 99 16.54 13.38 11.36
CA LYS A 99 15.52 13.08 12.34
C LYS A 99 14.52 14.23 12.51
N ASP A 100 14.99 15.48 12.62
CA ASP A 100 14.11 16.63 12.78
C ASP A 100 13.22 16.83 11.56
N VAL A 101 13.81 16.77 10.33
CA VAL A 101 13.04 16.89 9.08
C VAL A 101 12.04 15.74 8.93
N LYS A 102 12.48 14.49 9.15
CA LYS A 102 11.62 13.30 9.03
C LYS A 102 10.49 13.31 10.04
N THR A 103 10.71 13.78 11.25
CA THR A 103 9.69 13.90 12.28
C THR A 103 8.55 14.84 11.84
N ILE A 104 8.88 15.96 11.21
CA ILE A 104 7.87 16.89 10.67
C ILE A 104 7.07 16.25 9.55
N ILE A 105 7.74 15.58 8.63
CA ILE A 105 7.12 14.87 7.51
C ILE A 105 6.21 13.75 8.00
N ASP A 106 6.67 12.92 8.92
CA ASP A 106 5.89 11.81 9.46
C ASP A 106 4.62 12.25 10.19
N LYS A 107 4.62 13.45 10.82
CA LYS A 107 3.40 14.04 11.42
C LYS A 107 2.26 14.26 10.42
N CYS A 108 2.54 14.37 9.13
CA CYS A 108 1.52 14.55 8.10
C CYS A 108 0.63 13.31 7.92
N GLN A 109 0.98 12.17 8.48
CA GLN A 109 0.21 10.92 8.43
C GLN A 109 -0.06 10.44 6.99
N ASP A 110 0.90 10.64 6.11
CA ASP A 110 0.85 10.24 4.71
C ASP A 110 2.14 9.52 4.33
N LEU A 111 2.06 8.19 4.12
CA LEU A 111 3.25 7.39 3.76
C LEU A 111 3.76 7.67 2.33
N HIS A 112 2.95 8.31 1.48
CA HIS A 112 3.43 8.83 0.20
C HIS A 112 4.32 10.05 0.35
N LEU A 113 4.15 10.83 1.45
CA LEU A 113 5.05 11.92 1.81
C LEU A 113 6.18 11.36 2.65
N ASN A 114 7.32 11.13 2.02
CA ASN A 114 8.46 10.52 2.68
C ASN A 114 9.77 11.15 2.18
N ILE A 115 10.71 11.35 3.09
CA ILE A 115 12.09 11.72 2.79
C ILE A 115 13.01 10.63 3.27
N ILE A 116 13.96 10.23 2.43
CA ILE A 116 14.96 9.22 2.75
C ILE A 116 16.36 9.73 2.36
N LEU A 117 17.38 9.22 3.04
CA LEU A 117 18.76 9.37 2.59
C LEU A 117 19.00 8.46 1.38
N ASN A 118 19.71 8.96 0.38
CA ASN A 118 20.03 8.19 -0.82
C ASN A 118 21.54 7.88 -0.90
N LYS A 119 21.91 6.96 -1.79
CA LYS A 119 23.28 6.48 -1.98
C LYS A 119 24.17 7.43 -2.79
N ASN A 120 23.65 8.53 -3.33
CA ASN A 120 24.41 9.45 -4.18
C ASN A 120 25.59 10.09 -3.44
N LEU A 121 25.49 10.20 -2.11
CA LEU A 121 26.61 10.57 -1.28
C LEU A 121 27.19 9.31 -0.60
N LYS A 122 28.49 9.05 -0.82
CA LYS A 122 29.21 7.94 -0.15
C LYS A 122 29.05 7.96 1.37
N THR A 123 28.95 9.16 1.95
CA THR A 123 28.75 9.35 3.40
C THR A 123 27.42 8.76 3.89
N ASN A 124 26.43 8.64 3.01
CA ASN A 124 25.12 8.08 3.37
C ASN A 124 25.10 6.55 3.29
N SER A 125 26.05 5.92 2.60
CA SER A 125 26.03 4.47 2.33
C SER A 125 25.92 3.65 3.62
N ILE A 126 26.62 4.02 4.66
CA ILE A 126 26.55 3.32 5.96
C ILE A 126 25.15 3.35 6.58
N ILE A 127 24.39 4.44 6.38
CA ILE A 127 23.02 4.56 6.90
C ILE A 127 22.05 3.82 5.98
N VAL A 128 22.18 4.02 4.68
CA VAL A 128 21.25 3.47 3.67
C VAL A 128 21.32 1.95 3.60
N ASN A 129 22.52 1.39 3.78
CA ASN A 129 22.77 -0.06 3.75
C ASN A 129 22.63 -0.74 5.11
N SER A 130 22.06 -0.06 6.09
CA SER A 130 21.85 -0.60 7.43
C SER A 130 20.40 -1.00 7.65
N PHE A 131 20.25 -2.11 8.34
CA PHE A 131 18.96 -2.71 8.65
C PHE A 131 18.87 -3.04 10.13
N ILE A 132 17.70 -2.86 10.71
CA ILE A 132 17.44 -3.17 12.11
C ILE A 132 16.70 -4.50 12.18
N ILE A 133 17.17 -5.38 13.04
CA ILE A 133 16.63 -6.72 13.22
C ILE A 133 16.26 -6.92 14.69
N SER A 134 15.02 -7.33 14.93
CA SER A 134 14.59 -7.77 16.26
C SER A 134 14.99 -9.22 16.49
N PRO A 135 15.59 -9.57 17.64
CA PRO A 135 15.79 -10.96 18.02
C PRO A 135 14.51 -11.66 18.50
N VAL A 136 13.42 -10.91 18.66
CA VAL A 136 12.13 -11.36 19.15
C VAL A 136 11.03 -11.01 18.16
N ILE A 137 10.17 -11.97 17.86
CA ILE A 137 8.95 -11.79 17.08
C ILE A 137 7.75 -11.78 18.03
N PHE A 138 6.83 -10.85 17.87
CA PHE A 138 5.59 -10.81 18.64
C PHE A 138 4.45 -11.50 17.89
N LYS A 139 3.84 -12.49 18.54
CA LYS A 139 2.64 -13.17 18.07
C LYS A 139 1.44 -12.71 18.92
N ILE A 140 0.33 -12.42 18.25
CA ILE A 140 -0.93 -12.09 18.93
C ILE A 140 -1.89 -13.27 18.78
N GLU A 141 -2.44 -13.73 19.89
CA GLU A 141 -3.40 -14.84 19.92
C GLU A 141 -4.39 -14.64 21.08
N ASN A 142 -5.70 -14.76 20.80
CA ASN A 142 -6.76 -14.59 21.82
C ASN A 142 -6.63 -13.30 22.66
N LYS A 143 -6.34 -12.16 22.00
CA LYS A 143 -6.10 -10.85 22.64
C LYS A 143 -4.93 -10.84 23.63
N LYS A 144 -3.96 -11.73 23.46
CA LYS A 144 -2.73 -11.81 24.26
C LYS A 144 -1.54 -11.73 23.31
N VAL A 145 -0.42 -11.23 23.80
CA VAL A 145 0.83 -11.15 23.05
C VAL A 145 1.81 -12.16 23.62
N TYR A 146 2.46 -12.88 22.73
CA TYR A 146 3.49 -13.87 23.01
C TYR A 146 4.78 -13.46 22.32
N SER A 147 5.92 -13.89 22.84
CA SER A 147 7.21 -13.76 22.16
C SER A 147 7.62 -15.09 21.53
N LEU A 148 8.08 -15.01 20.30
CA LEU A 148 8.71 -16.11 19.59
C LEU A 148 10.17 -15.78 19.34
N LYS A 149 11.00 -16.81 19.25
CA LYS A 149 12.40 -16.67 18.86
C LYS A 149 12.48 -16.26 17.40
N ASN A 150 13.23 -15.19 17.10
CA ASN A 150 13.53 -14.87 15.71
C ASN A 150 14.50 -15.91 15.14
N THR A 151 14.16 -16.49 14.01
CA THR A 151 14.93 -17.56 13.35
C THR A 151 16.23 -17.10 12.70
N TYR A 152 16.51 -15.79 12.68
CA TYR A 152 17.72 -15.22 12.10
C TYR A 152 19.04 -15.54 12.87
N GLY A 153 19.01 -16.40 13.86
CA GLY A 153 20.21 -16.85 14.60
C GLY A 153 20.78 -15.81 15.59
N LEU A 154 20.13 -14.65 15.73
CA LEU A 154 20.58 -13.56 16.61
C LEU A 154 20.14 -13.72 18.08
N SER A 155 19.39 -14.76 18.36
CA SER A 155 18.68 -14.96 19.63
C SER A 155 19.20 -16.16 20.44
N GLU A 156 20.37 -16.73 20.10
CA GLU A 156 20.88 -17.96 20.73
C GLU A 156 21.12 -17.83 22.25
N GLU A 157 21.39 -16.61 22.71
CA GLU A 157 21.68 -16.32 24.13
C GLU A 157 20.45 -15.90 24.95
N ILE A 158 19.28 -15.72 24.31
CA ILE A 158 18.08 -15.23 24.99
C ILE A 158 17.24 -16.42 25.47
N PRO A 159 16.96 -16.55 26.77
CA PRO A 159 16.07 -17.58 27.29
C PRO A 159 14.64 -17.28 26.87
N PHE A 160 14.06 -18.08 25.95
CA PHE A 160 12.70 -17.91 25.47
C PHE A 160 11.68 -18.67 26.29
N TYR A 161 10.52 -18.05 26.44
CA TYR A 161 9.35 -18.62 27.10
C TYR A 161 8.17 -18.65 26.11
N GLU A 162 8.26 -19.52 25.12
CA GLU A 162 7.36 -19.59 23.95
C GLU A 162 5.85 -19.64 24.27
N ASN A 163 5.50 -20.21 25.40
CA ASN A 163 4.09 -20.39 25.80
C ASN A 163 3.63 -19.41 26.89
N LYS A 164 4.46 -18.41 27.25
CA LYS A 164 4.09 -17.42 28.27
C LYS A 164 3.54 -16.15 27.64
N THR A 165 2.45 -15.68 28.21
CA THR A 165 1.87 -14.38 27.83
C THR A 165 2.75 -13.24 28.32
N ILE A 166 2.97 -12.26 27.46
CA ILE A 166 3.65 -11.03 27.81
C ILE A 166 2.69 -10.13 28.60
N LYS A 167 3.12 -9.73 29.79
CA LYS A 167 2.41 -8.82 30.67
C LYS A 167 2.78 -7.36 30.37
N TYR A 168 4.08 -7.08 30.19
CA TYR A 168 4.60 -5.75 29.88
C TYR A 168 5.80 -5.83 28.96
N ILE A 169 5.96 -4.79 28.11
CA ILE A 169 7.17 -4.50 27.34
C ILE A 169 7.63 -3.10 27.74
N ASN A 170 8.83 -2.96 28.28
CA ASN A 170 9.34 -1.68 28.84
C ASN A 170 8.34 -1.01 29.83
N GLY A 171 7.60 -1.82 30.58
CA GLY A 171 6.59 -1.33 31.54
C GLY A 171 5.25 -0.93 30.91
N LEU A 172 5.12 -0.92 29.59
CA LEU A 172 3.85 -0.65 28.87
C LEU A 172 3.06 -1.93 28.64
N ASN A 173 1.74 -1.82 28.51
CA ASN A 173 0.93 -2.88 27.95
C ASN A 173 1.48 -3.25 26.56
N PRO A 174 1.56 -4.53 26.17
CA PRO A 174 2.15 -4.95 24.89
C PRO A 174 1.48 -4.29 23.66
N PHE A 175 0.17 -4.10 23.69
CA PHE A 175 -0.56 -3.42 22.61
C PHE A 175 -0.20 -1.93 22.53
N ASP A 176 -0.04 -1.26 23.67
CA ASP A 176 0.39 0.14 23.71
C ASP A 176 1.83 0.28 23.23
N TYR A 177 2.73 -0.64 23.63
CA TYR A 177 4.10 -0.66 23.14
C TYR A 177 4.15 -0.79 21.61
N ILE A 178 3.41 -1.75 21.04
CA ILE A 178 3.33 -1.92 19.58
C ILE A 178 2.73 -0.66 18.95
N GLN A 179 1.66 -0.10 19.52
CA GLN A 179 0.99 1.10 18.99
C GLN A 179 1.91 2.31 18.91
N THR A 180 2.85 2.45 19.87
CA THR A 180 3.74 3.61 19.99
C THR A 180 5.18 3.32 19.60
N PHE A 181 5.48 2.17 19.01
CA PHE A 181 6.85 1.74 18.67
C PHE A 181 7.63 2.76 17.86
N ASN A 182 6.99 3.40 16.90
CA ASN A 182 7.57 4.40 16.02
C ASN A 182 7.51 5.84 16.58
N GLY A 183 7.27 6.01 17.87
CA GLY A 183 7.21 7.31 18.55
C GLY A 183 5.82 7.70 19.04
N ASN A 184 5.72 8.89 19.61
CA ASN A 184 4.49 9.37 20.25
C ASN A 184 3.44 9.91 19.26
N PHE A 185 3.72 9.94 17.97
CA PHE A 185 2.78 10.38 16.94
C PHE A 185 2.60 9.27 15.89
N ARG A 186 1.43 9.26 15.29
CA ARG A 186 1.09 8.32 14.23
C ARG A 186 1.62 8.83 12.89
N LYS A 187 2.23 7.93 12.12
CA LYS A 187 2.62 8.16 10.72
C LYS A 187 1.49 7.87 9.74
N ILE A 188 0.47 7.14 10.18
CA ILE A 188 -0.68 6.70 9.40
C ILE A 188 -1.94 7.25 10.07
N LYS A 189 -2.93 7.66 9.26
CA LYS A 189 -4.17 8.26 9.77
C LYS A 189 -4.93 7.30 10.68
N SER A 190 -5.11 6.05 10.25
CA SER A 190 -5.83 5.05 11.02
C SER A 190 -4.98 4.46 12.16
N PRO A 191 -5.48 4.47 13.41
CA PRO A 191 -4.81 3.79 14.52
C PRO A 191 -4.61 2.28 14.30
N GLN A 192 -5.57 1.61 13.67
CA GLN A 192 -5.45 0.18 13.34
C GLN A 192 -4.33 -0.07 12.34
N ALA A 193 -4.30 0.70 11.26
CA ALA A 193 -3.23 0.60 10.27
C ALA A 193 -1.85 0.89 10.87
N GLN A 194 -1.75 1.90 11.76
CA GLN A 194 -0.51 2.18 12.48
C GLN A 194 -0.07 1.00 13.36
N PHE A 195 -1.00 0.34 14.03
CA PHE A 195 -0.69 -0.84 14.84
C PHE A 195 -0.14 -1.98 13.99
N VAL A 196 -0.81 -2.30 12.88
CA VAL A 196 -0.39 -3.36 11.95
C VAL A 196 0.97 -3.03 11.33
N PHE A 197 1.16 -1.79 10.92
CA PHE A 197 2.44 -1.30 10.40
C PHE A 197 3.57 -1.46 11.41
N ASN A 198 3.35 -1.03 12.66
CA ASN A 198 4.35 -1.15 13.72
C ASN A 198 4.66 -2.63 14.05
N LEU A 199 3.64 -3.48 14.15
CA LEU A 199 3.81 -4.90 14.41
C LEU A 199 4.63 -5.57 13.30
N ASN A 200 4.33 -5.23 12.04
CA ASN A 200 5.09 -5.71 10.91
C ASN A 200 6.56 -5.25 10.99
N GLN A 201 6.79 -3.97 11.30
CA GLN A 201 8.16 -3.45 11.46
C GLN A 201 8.91 -4.15 12.60
N ILE A 202 8.29 -4.36 13.75
CA ILE A 202 8.93 -5.06 14.89
C ILE A 202 9.34 -6.49 14.50
N ASN A 203 8.51 -7.17 13.71
CA ASN A 203 8.68 -8.59 13.41
C ASN A 203 9.59 -8.87 12.20
N ASN A 204 9.88 -7.86 11.40
CA ASN A 204 10.66 -8.00 10.16
C ASN A 204 12.00 -7.25 10.23
N ILE A 205 12.75 -7.35 9.14
CA ILE A 205 13.95 -6.54 8.93
C ILE A 205 13.50 -5.16 8.45
N ILE A 206 13.94 -4.10 9.14
CA ILE A 206 13.54 -2.74 8.85
C ILE A 206 14.73 -1.98 8.29
N SER A 207 14.56 -1.30 7.14
CA SER A 207 15.53 -0.33 6.67
C SER A 207 15.70 0.78 7.71
N PHE A 208 16.93 1.17 7.96
CA PHE A 208 17.25 2.24 8.90
C PHE A 208 16.59 3.58 8.51
N ASN A 209 16.37 3.81 7.22
CA ASN A 209 15.67 4.99 6.71
C ASN A 209 14.17 5.06 7.12
N ASP A 210 13.55 3.95 7.48
CA ASP A 210 12.12 3.87 7.76
C ASP A 210 11.76 4.06 9.23
N LEU A 211 12.76 4.07 10.12
CA LEU A 211 12.53 4.20 11.55
C LEU A 211 12.61 5.64 12.06
N PRO A 212 11.86 5.98 13.09
CA PRO A 212 12.18 7.13 13.92
C PRO A 212 13.52 6.85 14.63
N LEU A 213 14.45 7.74 14.44
CA LEU A 213 15.85 7.57 14.82
C LEU A 213 16.10 7.79 16.32
N ASP A 214 15.24 7.22 17.16
CA ASP A 214 15.48 7.16 18.60
C ASP A 214 15.97 5.75 18.99
N TYR A 215 17.30 5.62 19.06
CA TYR A 215 17.97 4.37 19.43
C TYR A 215 17.63 3.89 20.84
N THR A 216 17.06 4.73 21.68
CA THR A 216 16.68 4.33 23.05
C THR A 216 15.62 3.26 23.05
N ASN A 217 14.76 3.22 22.03
CA ASN A 217 13.75 2.18 21.86
C ASN A 217 14.35 0.85 21.34
N LEU A 218 15.59 0.86 20.87
CA LEU A 218 16.26 -0.32 20.30
C LEU A 218 17.18 -1.02 21.32
N THR A 219 17.36 -0.46 22.50
CA THR A 219 18.28 -0.96 23.53
C THR A 219 17.55 -1.30 24.81
N ASN A 220 18.05 -2.34 25.51
CA ASN A 220 17.53 -2.75 26.82
C ASN A 220 15.99 -2.97 26.81
N VAL A 221 15.47 -3.60 25.75
CA VAL A 221 14.04 -3.94 25.69
C VAL A 221 13.75 -5.03 26.71
N ILE A 222 12.87 -4.73 27.66
CA ILE A 222 12.52 -5.63 28.77
C ILE A 222 11.14 -6.21 28.53
N ILE A 223 11.05 -7.50 28.31
CA ILE A 223 9.78 -8.23 28.33
C ILE A 223 9.56 -8.83 29.72
N THR A 224 8.41 -8.55 30.30
CA THR A 224 7.93 -9.14 31.57
C THR A 224 6.75 -10.03 31.26
N TYR A 225 6.78 -11.29 31.66
CA TYR A 225 5.73 -12.27 31.46
C TYR A 225 4.72 -12.28 32.64
N ASP A 226 3.60 -12.98 32.47
CA ASP A 226 2.53 -13.08 33.48
C ASP A 226 3.02 -13.65 34.82
N ASP A 227 4.03 -14.55 34.79
CA ASP A 227 4.65 -15.11 36.00
C ASP A 227 5.75 -14.21 36.59
N ASN A 228 5.91 -12.99 36.09
CA ASN A 228 6.93 -11.99 36.41
C ASN A 228 8.37 -12.40 36.03
N SER A 229 8.58 -13.50 35.31
CA SER A 229 9.88 -13.75 34.67
C SER A 229 10.17 -12.67 33.63
N LYS A 230 11.45 -12.40 33.37
CA LYS A 230 11.89 -11.31 32.48
C LYS A 230 12.94 -11.79 31.51
N ILE A 231 12.92 -11.22 30.31
CA ILE A 231 14.02 -11.23 29.35
C ILE A 231 14.42 -9.80 29.02
N ILE A 232 15.67 -9.59 28.68
CA ILE A 232 16.23 -8.30 28.24
C ILE A 232 16.98 -8.58 26.95
N PHE A 233 16.75 -7.74 25.96
CA PHE A 233 17.48 -7.83 24.68
C PHE A 233 17.69 -6.45 24.06
N ASN A 234 18.64 -6.41 23.10
CA ASN A 234 18.86 -5.29 22.21
C ASN A 234 18.47 -5.71 20.79
N TYR A 235 17.93 -4.80 20.00
CA TYR A 235 17.91 -4.97 18.56
C TYR A 235 19.35 -5.07 18.04
N LYS A 236 19.51 -5.58 16.84
CA LYS A 236 20.81 -5.63 16.15
C LYS A 236 20.74 -4.78 14.90
N ILE A 237 21.84 -4.18 14.51
CA ILE A 237 21.96 -3.44 13.26
C ILE A 237 22.90 -4.22 12.34
N LEU A 238 22.35 -4.65 11.22
CA LEU A 238 23.07 -5.31 10.13
C LEU A 238 23.48 -4.25 9.11
N TYR A 239 24.78 -4.09 8.89
CA TYR A 239 25.34 -3.27 7.83
C TYR A 239 25.83 -4.16 6.71
N ILE A 240 25.51 -3.83 5.45
CA ILE A 240 25.94 -4.53 4.24
C ILE A 240 26.89 -3.62 3.47
N ASP A 241 28.15 -4.04 3.28
CA ASP A 241 29.16 -3.29 2.55
C ASP A 241 29.02 -3.49 1.04
N GLU A 242 28.96 -2.39 0.28
CA GLU A 242 28.70 -2.38 -1.17
C GLU A 242 29.96 -2.20 -2.04
N GLU A 243 31.17 -2.26 -1.50
CA GLU A 243 32.35 -1.93 -2.30
C GLU A 243 32.58 -2.83 -3.55
N GLU A 244 31.80 -3.88 -3.75
CA GLU A 244 31.83 -4.71 -4.96
C GLU A 244 30.47 -4.75 -5.69
N ASN A 245 30.30 -3.90 -6.68
CA ASN A 245 29.14 -3.82 -7.60
C ASN A 245 28.74 -5.13 -8.32
N PHE A 246 29.46 -6.22 -8.11
CA PHE A 246 29.15 -7.54 -8.68
C PHE A 246 28.15 -8.32 -7.81
N PHE A 247 27.99 -7.92 -6.54
CA PHE A 247 27.23 -8.69 -5.54
C PHE A 247 25.88 -8.08 -5.14
N GLU A 248 25.54 -6.87 -5.58
CA GLU A 248 24.28 -6.20 -5.15
C GLU A 248 23.04 -7.10 -5.27
N ASN A 249 22.86 -7.76 -6.42
CA ASN A 249 21.77 -8.72 -6.58
C ASN A 249 22.06 -10.08 -5.95
N PHE A 250 23.32 -10.44 -5.75
CA PHE A 250 23.71 -11.77 -5.30
C PHE A 250 23.75 -11.85 -3.76
N VAL A 251 24.29 -10.85 -3.09
CA VAL A 251 24.38 -10.82 -1.61
C VAL A 251 23.03 -10.43 -1.02
N PHE A 252 22.30 -9.45 -1.60
CA PHE A 252 20.95 -9.11 -1.17
C PHE A 252 20.02 -10.31 -1.37
N ASN A 253 20.10 -10.98 -2.50
CA ASN A 253 19.38 -12.23 -2.72
C ASN A 253 19.89 -13.39 -1.86
N ILE A 254 21.18 -13.45 -1.47
CA ILE A 254 21.68 -14.47 -0.55
C ILE A 254 21.30 -14.16 0.88
N VAL A 255 21.43 -12.93 1.38
CA VAL A 255 20.99 -12.55 2.72
C VAL A 255 19.46 -12.65 2.82
N TYR A 256 18.74 -12.13 1.84
CA TYR A 256 17.28 -12.27 1.75
C TYR A 256 16.89 -13.74 1.59
N TYR A 257 17.57 -14.50 0.72
CA TYR A 257 17.35 -15.93 0.52
C TYR A 257 17.84 -16.77 1.73
N TYR A 258 18.88 -16.37 2.43
CA TYR A 258 19.31 -17.02 3.68
C TYR A 258 18.32 -16.76 4.81
N LEU A 259 17.78 -15.56 4.87
CA LEU A 259 16.76 -15.16 5.82
C LEU A 259 15.41 -15.83 5.47
N GLU A 260 15.02 -15.83 4.19
CA GLU A 260 13.85 -16.58 3.68
C GLU A 260 14.05 -18.10 3.76
N VAL A 261 15.21 -18.63 3.40
CA VAL A 261 15.46 -20.08 3.39
C VAL A 261 15.47 -20.66 4.80
N LYS A 262 15.96 -19.94 5.82
CA LYS A 262 15.79 -20.39 7.21
C LYS A 262 14.31 -20.38 7.64
N GLN A 263 13.56 -19.38 7.25
CA GLN A 263 12.12 -19.31 7.48
C GLN A 263 11.40 -20.40 6.67
N ILE A 264 11.80 -20.60 5.41
CA ILE A 264 11.29 -21.61 4.48
C ILE A 264 11.63 -23.05 4.92
N PHE A 265 12.82 -23.31 5.49
CA PHE A 265 13.19 -24.66 5.90
C PHE A 265 12.46 -25.16 7.14
N TYR A 266 11.98 -24.25 8.00
CA TYR A 266 11.21 -24.66 9.19
C TYR A 266 9.70 -24.77 8.98
N GLU A 267 9.13 -24.08 7.97
CA GLU A 267 7.69 -24.01 7.74
C GLU A 267 7.20 -24.66 6.43
N ASN A 268 8.08 -24.94 5.43
CA ASN A 268 7.66 -25.08 4.04
C ASN A 268 7.80 -26.47 3.40
N PHE A 269 7.54 -27.54 4.08
CA PHE A 269 7.34 -28.81 3.32
C PHE A 269 5.89 -29.04 2.85
N ASN A 270 4.91 -28.22 3.33
CA ASN A 270 3.48 -28.41 2.99
C ASN A 270 2.70 -27.16 2.59
N LEU A 271 3.32 -25.96 2.42
CA LEU A 271 2.58 -24.70 2.25
C LEU A 271 2.12 -24.40 0.83
N PHE A 272 2.82 -24.94 -0.18
CA PHE A 272 2.45 -24.72 -1.59
C PHE A 272 1.36 -25.68 -2.11
N ASP A 273 1.01 -26.72 -1.36
CA ASP A 273 0.04 -27.73 -1.79
C ASP A 273 -1.42 -27.20 -1.85
N LYS A 274 -1.69 -26.05 -1.23
CA LYS A 274 -3.03 -25.44 -1.21
C LYS A 274 -3.29 -24.43 -2.34
N TRP A 275 -2.27 -24.02 -3.08
CA TRP A 275 -2.38 -23.01 -4.10
C TRP A 275 -2.16 -23.59 -5.50
N ASP A 276 -3.13 -23.42 -6.40
CA ASP A 276 -3.01 -23.87 -7.79
C ASP A 276 -1.99 -23.05 -8.57
N ARG A 277 -1.87 -21.75 -8.24
CA ARG A 277 -0.98 -20.80 -8.90
C ARG A 277 -0.28 -19.91 -7.88
N VAL A 278 1.01 -19.71 -8.11
CA VAL A 278 1.87 -18.83 -7.30
C VAL A 278 2.77 -18.04 -8.25
N PHE A 279 2.81 -16.72 -8.06
CA PHE A 279 3.60 -15.80 -8.87
C PHE A 279 4.36 -14.80 -7.98
N ASP A 280 5.47 -14.27 -8.49
CA ASP A 280 6.30 -13.25 -7.84
C ASP A 280 6.67 -13.62 -6.39
N ASN A 281 7.42 -14.72 -6.23
CA ASN A 281 7.89 -15.24 -4.94
C ASN A 281 6.78 -15.44 -3.89
N GLY A 282 5.53 -15.63 -4.33
CA GLY A 282 4.39 -15.84 -3.46
C GLY A 282 3.62 -14.58 -3.10
N ASN A 283 3.95 -13.45 -3.71
CA ASN A 283 3.20 -12.19 -3.54
C ASN A 283 1.77 -12.29 -4.09
N TYR A 284 1.58 -13.13 -5.10
CA TYR A 284 0.28 -13.43 -5.68
C TYR A 284 0.05 -14.93 -5.67
N LYS A 285 -1.11 -15.33 -5.18
CA LYS A 285 -1.52 -16.73 -5.16
C LYS A 285 -3.00 -16.83 -5.48
N CYS A 286 -3.41 -17.86 -6.21
CA CYS A 286 -4.83 -18.18 -6.33
C CYS A 286 -5.08 -19.67 -6.38
N THR A 287 -6.31 -20.08 -6.00
CA THR A 287 -6.75 -21.47 -6.02
C THR A 287 -8.27 -21.58 -6.14
N VAL A 288 -8.73 -22.69 -6.70
CA VAL A 288 -10.12 -23.15 -6.63
C VAL A 288 -10.22 -24.23 -5.57
N ASP A 289 -10.61 -23.86 -4.37
CA ASP A 289 -10.82 -24.82 -3.26
C ASP A 289 -12.11 -25.58 -3.48
N ASN A 290 -11.99 -26.77 -4.08
CA ASN A 290 -13.15 -27.63 -4.40
C ASN A 290 -13.76 -28.29 -3.17
N GLU A 291 -13.01 -28.45 -2.09
CA GLU A 291 -13.51 -29.02 -0.82
C GLU A 291 -14.47 -28.03 -0.16
N ASN A 292 -14.04 -26.79 0.01
CA ASN A 292 -14.81 -25.72 0.64
C ASN A 292 -15.71 -24.97 -0.34
N LYS A 293 -15.59 -25.23 -1.64
CA LYS A 293 -16.33 -24.60 -2.73
C LYS A 293 -16.21 -23.07 -2.74
N VAL A 294 -14.97 -22.59 -2.72
CA VAL A 294 -14.60 -21.17 -2.78
C VAL A 294 -13.47 -20.94 -3.77
N ASN A 295 -13.43 -19.74 -4.35
CA ASN A 295 -12.29 -19.25 -5.13
C ASN A 295 -11.51 -18.28 -4.26
N VAL A 296 -10.19 -18.40 -4.21
CA VAL A 296 -9.34 -17.61 -3.31
C VAL A 296 -8.24 -16.90 -4.10
N ILE A 297 -8.06 -15.62 -3.85
CA ILE A 297 -6.92 -14.81 -4.28
C ILE A 297 -6.23 -14.28 -3.05
N TYR A 298 -4.92 -14.46 -2.96
CA TYR A 298 -4.04 -13.83 -1.98
C TYR A 298 -3.13 -12.82 -2.67
N GLN A 299 -2.93 -11.67 -2.05
CA GLN A 299 -2.13 -10.61 -2.61
C GLN A 299 -1.57 -9.69 -1.52
N ASN A 300 -0.25 -9.46 -1.53
CA ASN A 300 0.41 -8.55 -0.59
C ASN A 300 1.08 -7.34 -1.25
N THR A 301 1.04 -7.23 -2.56
CA THR A 301 1.54 -6.08 -3.31
C THR A 301 0.81 -5.91 -4.64
N PHE A 302 0.89 -4.73 -5.23
CA PHE A 302 0.60 -4.44 -6.64
C PHE A 302 1.86 -3.98 -7.40
N ASN A 303 3.05 -4.19 -6.81
CA ASN A 303 4.31 -3.75 -7.39
C ASN A 303 5.09 -4.92 -8.00
N SER A 304 4.52 -5.53 -9.06
CA SER A 304 5.13 -6.62 -9.83
C SER A 304 5.07 -6.30 -11.33
N ASP A 305 5.73 -7.08 -12.19
CA ASP A 305 5.63 -6.88 -13.64
C ASP A 305 4.18 -6.87 -14.10
N LEU A 306 3.79 -5.82 -14.82
CA LEU A 306 2.39 -5.61 -15.23
C LEU A 306 1.90 -6.71 -16.16
N THR A 307 2.74 -7.14 -17.13
CA THR A 307 2.33 -8.12 -18.14
C THR A 307 2.11 -9.49 -17.50
N GLU A 308 3.07 -9.93 -16.70
CA GLU A 308 3.00 -11.20 -15.99
C GLU A 308 1.86 -11.20 -14.94
N SER A 309 1.63 -10.07 -14.28
CA SER A 309 0.50 -9.92 -13.35
C SER A 309 -0.85 -10.01 -14.03
N TYR A 310 -1.01 -9.42 -15.22
CA TYR A 310 -2.25 -9.58 -16.00
C TYR A 310 -2.47 -11.02 -16.45
N GLU A 311 -1.41 -11.70 -16.90
CA GLU A 311 -1.47 -13.11 -17.28
C GLU A 311 -1.88 -13.99 -16.09
N PHE A 312 -1.28 -13.76 -14.92
CA PHE A 312 -1.65 -14.45 -13.69
C PHE A 312 -3.13 -14.27 -13.34
N PHE A 313 -3.62 -13.01 -13.34
CA PHE A 313 -5.04 -12.76 -13.04
C PHE A 313 -6.00 -13.33 -14.09
N ASP A 314 -5.63 -13.27 -15.39
CA ASP A 314 -6.47 -13.86 -16.45
C ASP A 314 -6.61 -15.38 -16.30
N GLU A 315 -5.54 -16.07 -15.91
CA GLU A 315 -5.57 -17.50 -15.62
C GLU A 315 -6.45 -17.80 -14.40
N CYS A 316 -6.27 -17.08 -13.29
CA CYS A 316 -7.10 -17.23 -12.09
C CYS A 316 -8.59 -17.00 -12.40
N PHE A 317 -8.91 -15.93 -13.14
CA PHE A 317 -10.28 -15.60 -13.50
C PHE A 317 -10.89 -16.61 -14.48
N SER A 318 -10.07 -17.22 -15.36
CA SER A 318 -10.52 -18.31 -16.21
C SER A 318 -10.98 -19.50 -15.39
N ASP A 319 -10.18 -19.92 -14.40
CA ASP A 319 -10.53 -21.04 -13.52
C ASP A 319 -11.78 -20.72 -12.67
N PHE A 320 -11.89 -19.48 -12.17
CA PHE A 320 -13.06 -19.03 -11.41
C PHE A 320 -14.34 -18.96 -12.26
N ASN A 321 -14.22 -18.63 -13.54
CA ASN A 321 -15.35 -18.56 -14.44
C ASN A 321 -15.93 -19.94 -14.76
N ASP A 322 -15.20 -21.03 -14.51
CA ASP A 322 -15.67 -22.39 -14.75
C ASP A 322 -16.58 -22.95 -13.63
N ASN A 323 -16.70 -22.23 -12.52
CA ASN A 323 -17.52 -22.63 -11.38
C ASN A 323 -18.46 -21.49 -10.91
N ILE A 324 -19.28 -21.76 -9.88
CA ILE A 324 -20.22 -20.80 -9.26
C ILE A 324 -19.80 -20.44 -7.82
N TYR A 325 -18.61 -20.81 -7.41
CA TYR A 325 -18.16 -20.62 -6.02
C TYR A 325 -17.97 -19.14 -5.70
N PRO A 326 -18.24 -18.69 -4.46
CA PRO A 326 -17.97 -17.33 -4.03
C PRO A 326 -16.46 -17.03 -4.09
N ILE A 327 -16.12 -15.75 -4.05
CA ILE A 327 -14.73 -15.28 -4.17
C ILE A 327 -14.27 -14.71 -2.83
N ILE A 328 -13.08 -15.10 -2.42
CA ILE A 328 -12.36 -14.56 -1.26
C ILE A 328 -11.08 -13.89 -1.78
N ILE A 329 -10.89 -12.62 -1.44
CA ILE A 329 -9.69 -11.85 -1.77
C ILE A 329 -9.02 -11.48 -0.46
N ILE A 330 -7.76 -11.85 -0.29
CA ILE A 330 -6.99 -11.61 0.93
C ILE A 330 -5.92 -10.57 0.61
N GLN A 331 -6.05 -9.38 1.21
CA GLN A 331 -5.04 -8.32 1.16
C GLN A 331 -4.26 -8.36 2.47
N SER A 332 -2.98 -8.72 2.40
CA SER A 332 -2.15 -8.84 3.59
C SER A 332 -0.99 -7.87 3.51
N PHE A 333 -0.94 -6.92 4.41
CA PHE A 333 0.08 -5.86 4.50
C PHE A 333 0.40 -5.23 3.13
N ASN A 334 -0.63 -5.03 2.31
CA ASN A 334 -0.47 -4.60 0.93
C ASN A 334 -0.31 -3.08 0.83
N GLY A 335 0.91 -2.64 0.55
CA GLY A 335 1.29 -1.23 0.40
C GLY A 335 0.86 -0.59 -0.93
N GLY A 336 0.24 -1.35 -1.85
CA GLY A 336 -0.14 -0.85 -3.17
C GLY A 336 0.85 -1.20 -4.26
N GLY A 337 1.01 -0.30 -5.22
CA GLY A 337 1.82 -0.43 -6.42
C GLY A 337 1.10 0.14 -7.64
N TYR A 338 1.02 -0.60 -8.75
CA TYR A 338 0.37 -0.15 -9.97
C TYR A 338 -1.16 -0.08 -9.84
N GLY A 339 -1.71 1.11 -10.00
CA GLY A 339 -3.16 1.36 -9.99
C GLY A 339 -3.91 0.56 -11.07
N ASP A 340 -3.26 0.33 -12.21
CA ASP A 340 -3.79 -0.48 -13.32
C ASP A 340 -4.22 -1.89 -12.87
N LEU A 341 -3.46 -2.53 -11.98
CA LEU A 341 -3.78 -3.86 -11.46
C LEU A 341 -4.96 -3.81 -10.48
N ALA A 342 -5.03 -2.77 -9.66
CA ALA A 342 -6.17 -2.55 -8.77
C ALA A 342 -7.47 -2.34 -9.57
N ASP A 343 -7.43 -1.51 -10.60
CA ASP A 343 -8.53 -1.27 -11.53
C ASP A 343 -8.93 -2.55 -12.28
N TYR A 344 -7.94 -3.38 -12.65
CA TYR A 344 -8.17 -4.65 -13.34
C TYR A 344 -8.97 -5.61 -12.45
N LEU A 345 -8.54 -5.81 -11.21
CA LEU A 345 -9.23 -6.65 -10.24
C LEU A 345 -10.60 -6.05 -9.87
N SER A 346 -10.68 -4.74 -9.66
CA SER A 346 -11.96 -4.02 -9.44
C SER A 346 -12.95 -4.26 -10.60
N SER A 347 -12.46 -4.24 -11.84
CA SER A 347 -13.30 -4.50 -13.03
C SER A 347 -13.84 -5.92 -13.10
N TYR A 348 -13.16 -6.90 -12.50
CA TYR A 348 -13.61 -8.28 -12.43
C TYR A 348 -14.72 -8.49 -11.39
N ILE A 349 -14.56 -7.89 -10.20
CA ILE A 349 -15.44 -8.14 -9.05
C ILE A 349 -16.70 -7.25 -9.03
N ASN A 350 -16.62 -6.00 -9.48
CA ASN A 350 -17.73 -5.06 -9.36
C ASN A 350 -18.80 -5.27 -10.44
N LEU A 351 -20.06 -5.02 -10.08
CA LEU A 351 -21.19 -5.10 -10.98
C LEU A 351 -21.38 -3.85 -11.85
N GLU A 352 -20.86 -2.72 -11.40
CA GLU A 352 -20.93 -1.43 -12.08
C GLU A 352 -19.57 -1.02 -12.60
N LYS A 353 -19.52 -0.57 -13.85
CA LYS A 353 -18.27 -0.14 -14.49
C LYS A 353 -17.81 1.23 -14.04
N SER A 354 -18.75 2.14 -13.76
CA SER A 354 -18.41 3.54 -13.48
C SER A 354 -17.40 3.66 -12.34
N SER A 355 -16.37 4.49 -12.49
CA SER A 355 -15.50 4.83 -11.39
C SER A 355 -16.29 5.47 -10.24
N ALA A 356 -15.98 5.07 -9.01
CA ALA A 356 -16.55 5.68 -7.82
C ALA A 356 -15.57 6.67 -7.16
N ILE A 357 -14.29 6.62 -7.57
CA ILE A 357 -13.22 7.50 -7.11
C ILE A 357 -12.78 8.40 -8.26
N TYR A 358 -12.70 9.68 -7.99
CA TYR A 358 -12.25 10.72 -8.92
C TYR A 358 -11.15 11.52 -8.27
N SER A 359 -10.17 11.95 -9.07
CA SER A 359 -9.00 12.68 -8.56
C SER A 359 -9.03 14.15 -8.95
N SER A 360 -8.32 14.97 -8.21
CA SER A 360 -7.97 16.35 -8.60
C SER A 360 -6.52 16.67 -8.23
N PHE A 361 -5.94 17.65 -8.88
CA PHE A 361 -4.60 18.18 -8.58
C PHE A 361 -4.72 19.50 -7.82
N ARG A 362 -3.77 19.76 -6.92
CA ARG A 362 -3.59 21.10 -6.35
C ARG A 362 -3.38 22.13 -7.46
N TYR A 363 -4.10 23.26 -7.41
CA TYR A 363 -4.07 24.29 -8.46
C TYR A 363 -3.16 25.44 -8.07
N ASN A 364 -1.92 25.39 -8.52
CA ASN A 364 -0.96 26.50 -8.47
C ASN A 364 0.00 26.42 -9.66
N GLU A 365 0.81 27.46 -9.89
CA GLU A 365 1.72 27.51 -11.05
C GLU A 365 2.83 26.46 -10.98
N GLN A 366 3.33 26.10 -9.79
CA GLN A 366 4.36 25.06 -9.65
C GLN A 366 3.80 23.68 -10.02
N THR A 367 2.64 23.32 -9.49
CA THR A 367 1.96 22.07 -9.82
C THR A 367 1.60 22.02 -11.31
N LYS A 368 1.06 23.11 -11.87
CA LYS A 368 0.72 23.22 -13.29
C LYS A 368 1.93 22.95 -14.17
N ASN A 369 3.04 23.64 -13.91
CA ASN A 369 4.24 23.52 -14.73
C ASN A 369 4.88 22.13 -14.66
N PHE A 370 4.75 21.45 -13.52
CA PHE A 370 5.31 20.13 -13.28
C PHE A 370 4.38 18.99 -13.74
N ILE A 371 3.10 19.01 -13.33
CA ILE A 371 2.15 17.91 -13.58
C ILE A 371 1.59 17.93 -15.01
N ALA A 372 1.34 19.14 -15.57
CA ALA A 372 0.67 19.26 -16.87
C ALA A 372 1.35 18.50 -18.03
N PRO A 373 2.68 18.42 -18.13
CA PRO A 373 3.32 17.66 -19.20
C PRO A 373 3.37 16.14 -18.95
N LEU A 374 3.20 15.67 -17.71
CA LEU A 374 3.51 14.31 -17.33
C LEU A 374 2.31 13.33 -17.47
N TYR A 375 1.10 13.80 -17.21
CA TYR A 375 -0.05 12.92 -17.06
C TYR A 375 -1.14 13.17 -18.11
N ALA A 376 -1.79 12.11 -18.52
CA ALA A 376 -3.02 12.14 -19.30
C ALA A 376 -4.14 11.50 -18.47
N VAL A 377 -5.28 12.19 -18.38
CA VAL A 377 -6.41 11.82 -17.54
C VAL A 377 -7.72 11.84 -18.32
N LYS A 378 -8.72 11.05 -17.92
CA LYS A 378 -10.00 10.98 -18.61
C LYS A 378 -10.96 12.06 -18.12
N THR A 379 -11.74 12.62 -19.03
CA THR A 379 -12.87 13.48 -18.68
C THR A 379 -14.07 12.64 -18.22
N ILE A 380 -14.71 13.05 -17.13
CA ILE A 380 -15.87 12.33 -16.57
C ILE A 380 -17.04 12.31 -17.57
N ASP A 381 -17.30 13.43 -18.23
CA ASP A 381 -18.48 13.61 -19.07
C ASP A 381 -18.36 12.97 -20.46
N THR A 382 -17.15 12.91 -21.02
CA THR A 382 -16.94 12.44 -22.40
C THR A 382 -16.04 11.23 -22.51
N CYS A 383 -15.44 10.80 -21.41
CA CYS A 383 -14.43 9.70 -21.34
C CYS A 383 -13.24 9.91 -22.29
N GLU A 384 -12.97 11.16 -22.66
CA GLU A 384 -11.85 11.48 -23.52
C GLU A 384 -10.58 11.60 -22.70
N LEU A 385 -9.52 10.98 -23.20
CA LEU A 385 -8.18 11.18 -22.64
C LEU A 385 -7.71 12.60 -22.98
N LYS A 386 -7.42 13.41 -21.97
CA LYS A 386 -6.89 14.76 -22.08
C LYS A 386 -5.55 14.83 -21.37
N ASN A 387 -4.62 15.60 -21.90
CA ASN A 387 -3.43 15.96 -21.15
C ASN A 387 -3.87 16.77 -19.90
N SER A 388 -3.21 16.58 -18.77
CA SER A 388 -3.56 17.24 -17.51
C SER A 388 -3.53 18.77 -17.61
N SER A 389 -2.79 19.36 -18.55
CA SER A 389 -2.83 20.79 -18.86
C SER A 389 -4.25 21.31 -19.16
N TYR A 390 -5.12 20.46 -19.71
CA TYR A 390 -6.53 20.80 -19.94
C TYR A 390 -7.23 21.22 -18.64
N TYR A 391 -6.95 20.54 -17.54
CA TYR A 391 -7.57 20.80 -16.23
C TYR A 391 -7.01 22.08 -15.59
N PHE A 392 -5.72 22.36 -15.77
CA PHE A 392 -5.09 23.60 -15.28
C PHE A 392 -5.49 24.83 -16.10
N ASN A 393 -5.88 24.66 -17.36
CA ASN A 393 -6.38 25.76 -18.22
C ASN A 393 -7.90 25.97 -18.08
N SER A 394 -8.59 25.11 -17.33
CA SER A 394 -10.01 25.29 -16.99
C SER A 394 -10.16 26.09 -15.69
N SER A 395 -11.41 26.44 -15.32
CA SER A 395 -11.67 27.04 -14.00
C SER A 395 -11.29 26.09 -12.86
N TYR A 396 -10.64 26.61 -11.82
CA TYR A 396 -10.37 25.87 -10.59
C TYR A 396 -11.60 25.86 -9.66
N LYS A 397 -11.63 24.93 -8.70
CA LYS A 397 -12.52 24.93 -7.54
C LYS A 397 -11.73 25.41 -6.33
N GLU A 398 -12.34 26.20 -5.46
CA GLU A 398 -11.76 26.62 -4.18
C GLU A 398 -12.57 26.00 -3.05
N ASP A 399 -11.91 25.18 -2.24
CA ASP A 399 -12.47 24.59 -1.06
C ASP A 399 -12.01 25.36 0.20
N ASN A 400 -12.83 25.38 1.23
CA ASN A 400 -12.56 26.09 2.48
C ASN A 400 -12.42 25.08 3.61
N TYR A 401 -11.22 24.94 4.16
CA TYR A 401 -10.92 24.05 5.29
C TYR A 401 -10.98 24.76 6.66
N GLY A 402 -11.65 25.91 6.73
CA GLY A 402 -11.84 26.67 7.97
C GLY A 402 -10.85 27.80 8.15
N ILE A 403 -10.45 28.04 9.36
CA ILE A 403 -9.54 29.13 9.75
C ILE A 403 -8.37 28.58 10.59
N THR A 404 -7.21 29.21 10.44
CA THR A 404 -6.05 28.96 11.31
C THR A 404 -6.29 29.53 12.72
N GLU A 405 -5.42 29.19 13.65
CA GLU A 405 -5.45 29.77 15.02
C GLU A 405 -5.28 31.29 15.03
N ASN A 406 -4.59 31.82 14.01
CA ASN A 406 -4.39 33.26 13.84
C ASN A 406 -5.55 33.94 13.10
N GLY A 407 -6.64 33.22 12.81
CA GLY A 407 -7.83 33.79 12.16
C GLY A 407 -7.76 33.86 10.63
N GLU A 408 -6.74 33.31 9.99
CA GLU A 408 -6.60 33.31 8.55
C GLU A 408 -7.45 32.19 7.92
N LYS A 409 -8.11 32.47 6.78
CA LYS A 409 -8.89 31.48 6.05
C LYS A 409 -7.97 30.49 5.33
N ILE A 410 -8.20 29.20 5.57
CA ILE A 410 -7.51 28.12 4.87
C ILE A 410 -8.25 27.81 3.58
N ARG A 411 -7.68 28.22 2.47
CA ARG A 411 -8.24 28.04 1.13
C ARG A 411 -7.39 27.08 0.34
N HIS A 412 -8.01 26.01 -0.16
CA HIS A 412 -7.41 25.07 -1.07
C HIS A 412 -7.94 25.26 -2.48
N LYS A 413 -7.06 25.47 -3.44
CA LYS A 413 -7.42 25.54 -4.84
C LYS A 413 -7.06 24.24 -5.53
N ARG A 414 -8.02 23.63 -6.22
CA ARG A 414 -7.83 22.39 -6.96
C ARG A 414 -8.42 22.43 -8.36
N THR A 415 -7.95 21.57 -9.24
CA THR A 415 -8.56 21.37 -10.56
C THR A 415 -9.99 20.82 -10.42
N LYS A 416 -10.73 20.79 -11.51
CA LYS A 416 -11.94 19.96 -11.57
C LYS A 416 -11.54 18.50 -11.43
N ILE A 417 -12.43 17.69 -10.86
CA ILE A 417 -12.24 16.25 -10.74
C ILE A 417 -12.21 15.58 -12.12
N PHE A 418 -11.40 14.54 -12.22
CA PHE A 418 -11.25 13.71 -13.41
C PHE A 418 -11.25 12.21 -13.03
N ASP A 419 -11.48 11.37 -14.01
CA ASP A 419 -11.35 9.91 -13.84
C ASP A 419 -9.88 9.53 -14.03
N SER A 420 -9.25 9.05 -12.96
CA SER A 420 -7.86 8.58 -12.95
C SER A 420 -7.72 7.13 -13.38
N SER A 421 -8.84 6.40 -13.56
CA SER A 421 -8.77 4.99 -13.95
C SER A 421 -8.08 4.82 -15.30
N SER A 422 -7.10 3.94 -15.34
CA SER A 422 -6.26 3.65 -16.50
C SER A 422 -6.82 2.49 -17.34
N VAL A 423 -7.66 1.67 -16.73
CA VAL A 423 -8.18 0.45 -17.35
C VAL A 423 -9.01 0.76 -18.59
N ASN A 424 -8.69 0.05 -19.66
CA ASN A 424 -9.47 0.07 -20.88
C ASN A 424 -10.88 -0.42 -20.59
N GLU A 425 -11.88 0.40 -20.92
CA GLU A 425 -13.30 0.15 -20.69
C GLU A 425 -13.80 -1.18 -21.26
N ASN A 426 -13.12 -1.73 -22.24
CA ASN A 426 -13.44 -3.03 -22.80
C ASN A 426 -13.15 -4.20 -21.83
N ILE A 427 -12.23 -4.02 -20.87
CA ILE A 427 -11.83 -5.08 -19.91
C ILE A 427 -13.03 -5.49 -19.07
N PHE A 428 -13.70 -4.53 -18.44
CA PHE A 428 -14.92 -4.77 -17.65
C PHE A 428 -15.98 -5.55 -18.43
N TYR A 429 -16.29 -5.10 -19.66
CA TYR A 429 -17.29 -5.76 -20.49
C TYR A 429 -16.85 -7.13 -20.99
N ASN A 430 -15.55 -7.31 -21.21
CA ASN A 430 -14.99 -8.60 -21.60
C ASN A 430 -15.10 -9.63 -20.49
N PHE A 431 -14.81 -9.24 -19.23
CA PHE A 431 -15.01 -10.13 -18.08
C PHE A 431 -16.45 -10.57 -17.97
N ARG A 432 -17.41 -9.64 -18.01
CA ARG A 432 -18.82 -9.95 -17.93
C ARG A 432 -19.33 -10.82 -19.08
N LYS A 433 -18.75 -10.67 -20.27
CA LYS A 433 -19.11 -11.49 -21.43
C LYS A 433 -18.56 -12.92 -21.34
N LYS A 434 -17.36 -13.08 -20.75
CA LYS A 434 -16.70 -14.38 -20.56
C LYS A 434 -17.25 -15.15 -19.36
N ALA A 435 -17.74 -14.46 -18.34
CA ALA A 435 -18.22 -15.09 -17.11
C ALA A 435 -19.45 -15.96 -17.36
N LYS A 436 -19.39 -17.24 -16.97
CA LYS A 436 -20.54 -18.15 -16.95
C LYS A 436 -21.50 -17.78 -15.81
N TYR A 437 -20.97 -17.24 -14.72
CA TYR A 437 -21.73 -16.76 -13.57
C TYR A 437 -21.13 -15.46 -13.05
N ILE A 438 -21.94 -14.43 -12.91
CA ILE A 438 -21.54 -13.14 -12.33
C ILE A 438 -21.84 -13.20 -10.83
N ARG A 439 -20.76 -13.15 -10.00
CA ARG A 439 -20.88 -13.17 -8.54
C ARG A 439 -21.58 -11.90 -8.07
N LYS A 440 -22.45 -12.08 -7.08
CA LYS A 440 -23.15 -10.98 -6.44
C LYS A 440 -22.31 -10.42 -5.31
N PRO A 441 -22.48 -9.15 -4.90
CA PRO A 441 -21.67 -8.52 -3.85
C PRO A 441 -21.57 -9.33 -2.55
N HIS A 442 -22.64 -9.98 -2.12
CA HIS A 442 -22.67 -10.83 -0.93
C HIS A 442 -22.02 -12.23 -1.13
N GLU A 443 -21.54 -12.52 -2.32
CA GLU A 443 -20.75 -13.71 -2.68
C GLU A 443 -19.26 -13.38 -2.84
N ILE A 444 -18.84 -12.14 -2.49
CA ILE A 444 -17.46 -11.68 -2.57
C ILE A 444 -17.06 -11.13 -1.21
N ILE A 445 -15.93 -11.59 -0.67
CA ILE A 445 -15.31 -11.07 0.54
C ILE A 445 -13.94 -10.52 0.17
N ILE A 446 -13.62 -9.34 0.71
CA ILE A 446 -12.25 -8.79 0.71
C ILE A 446 -11.79 -8.68 2.17
N PHE A 447 -10.75 -9.44 2.51
CA PHE A 447 -10.07 -9.29 3.78
C PHE A 447 -9.02 -8.18 3.72
N THR A 448 -8.96 -7.37 4.76
CA THR A 448 -7.96 -6.31 4.95
C THR A 448 -7.51 -6.27 6.41
N ASP A 449 -6.21 -6.07 6.62
CA ASP A 449 -5.65 -5.78 7.95
C ASP A 449 -5.77 -4.29 8.34
N GLY A 450 -6.35 -3.47 7.45
CA GLY A 450 -6.51 -2.02 7.61
C GLY A 450 -5.29 -1.21 7.15
N PHE A 451 -4.14 -1.85 6.93
CA PHE A 451 -2.97 -1.16 6.37
C PHE A 451 -3.13 -0.86 4.89
N SER A 452 -3.81 -1.71 4.13
CA SER A 452 -4.04 -1.57 2.66
C SER A 452 -3.90 -0.14 2.15
N TYR A 453 -2.83 0.14 1.36
CA TYR A 453 -2.42 1.49 1.00
C TYR A 453 -2.38 1.71 -0.52
N SER A 454 -2.44 2.96 -1.02
CA SER A 454 -2.25 3.33 -2.42
C SER A 454 -3.19 2.54 -3.36
N ALA A 455 -2.69 1.84 -4.38
CA ALA A 455 -3.49 1.05 -5.32
C ALA A 455 -4.41 0.01 -4.62
N THR A 456 -3.98 -0.59 -3.52
CA THR A 456 -4.83 -1.50 -2.74
C THR A 456 -5.98 -0.76 -2.07
N SER A 457 -5.74 0.46 -1.61
CA SER A 457 -6.79 1.32 -1.08
C SER A 457 -7.80 1.72 -2.16
N ASP A 458 -7.33 1.99 -3.39
CA ASP A 458 -8.21 2.21 -4.54
C ASP A 458 -9.16 1.04 -4.74
N LEU A 459 -8.65 -0.19 -4.80
CA LEU A 459 -9.46 -1.40 -4.93
C LEU A 459 -10.54 -1.49 -3.84
N ILE A 460 -10.14 -1.33 -2.57
CA ILE A 460 -11.04 -1.51 -1.44
C ILE A 460 -12.08 -0.39 -1.38
N LYS A 461 -11.66 0.89 -1.45
CA LYS A 461 -12.58 2.04 -1.38
C LYS A 461 -13.51 2.09 -2.59
N GLU A 462 -12.99 1.83 -3.79
CA GLU A 462 -13.79 1.72 -5.00
C GLU A 462 -14.89 0.66 -4.86
N THR A 463 -14.52 -0.51 -4.34
CA THR A 463 -15.46 -1.61 -4.10
C THR A 463 -16.48 -1.29 -3.01
N GLN A 464 -16.07 -0.65 -1.90
CA GLN A 464 -16.99 -0.21 -0.85
C GLN A 464 -17.99 0.83 -1.35
N LEU A 465 -17.51 1.83 -2.09
CA LEU A 465 -18.34 2.90 -2.66
C LEU A 465 -19.39 2.37 -3.63
N LYS A 466 -19.09 1.28 -4.32
CA LYS A 466 -20.03 0.56 -5.21
C LYS A 466 -20.90 -0.47 -4.50
N GLY A 467 -20.59 -0.82 -3.25
CA GLY A 467 -21.21 -1.95 -2.57
C GLY A 467 -20.91 -3.28 -3.26
N GLY A 468 -19.70 -3.44 -3.79
CA GLY A 468 -19.31 -4.56 -4.65
C GLY A 468 -18.89 -5.83 -3.91
N ALA A 469 -18.55 -5.75 -2.63
CA ALA A 469 -18.14 -6.88 -1.80
C ALA A 469 -18.37 -6.61 -0.31
N ILE A 470 -18.33 -7.65 0.51
CA ILE A 470 -18.27 -7.58 1.96
C ILE A 470 -16.81 -7.32 2.35
N ILE A 471 -16.55 -6.24 3.07
CA ILE A 471 -15.21 -5.91 3.53
C ILE A 471 -15.01 -6.40 4.97
N VAL A 472 -14.03 -7.27 5.16
CA VAL A 472 -13.76 -7.92 6.45
C VAL A 472 -12.40 -7.47 6.97
N GLY A 473 -12.41 -6.78 8.10
CA GLY A 473 -11.18 -6.46 8.82
C GLY A 473 -10.70 -7.65 9.64
N TYR A 474 -9.41 -7.95 9.56
CA TYR A 474 -8.85 -9.03 10.36
C TYR A 474 -7.67 -8.52 11.21
N ASP A 475 -7.44 -9.18 12.32
CA ASP A 475 -6.38 -8.89 13.28
C ASP A 475 -6.39 -7.42 13.79
N GLY A 476 -5.23 -6.76 13.84
CA GLY A 476 -5.08 -5.42 14.38
C GLY A 476 -5.15 -5.36 15.91
N ASN A 477 -5.24 -4.16 16.46
CA ASN A 477 -5.37 -3.96 17.90
C ASN A 477 -6.82 -4.21 18.35
N PRO A 478 -7.09 -5.26 19.15
CA PRO A 478 -8.46 -5.66 19.52
C PRO A 478 -9.16 -4.67 20.46
N TYR A 479 -8.44 -3.68 20.99
CA TYR A 479 -8.97 -2.67 21.91
C TYR A 479 -9.35 -1.36 21.24
N LEU A 480 -9.13 -1.25 19.93
CA LEU A 480 -9.56 -0.09 19.15
C LEU A 480 -10.91 -0.37 18.46
N ASP A 481 -11.88 0.53 18.69
CA ASP A 481 -13.24 0.35 18.20
C ASP A 481 -13.41 0.64 16.70
N THR A 482 -12.57 1.54 16.16
CA THR A 482 -12.66 1.95 14.74
C THR A 482 -11.69 1.18 13.90
N PHE A 483 -12.19 0.63 12.82
CA PHE A 483 -11.38 -0.04 11.81
C PHE A 483 -11.66 0.58 10.44
N ASP A 484 -10.76 1.45 9.98
CA ASP A 484 -10.79 1.95 8.61
C ASP A 484 -10.27 0.86 7.66
N ALA A 485 -11.04 0.54 6.64
CA ALA A 485 -10.79 -0.59 5.75
C ALA A 485 -9.46 -0.46 4.98
N SER A 486 -9.05 0.76 4.69
CA SER A 486 -7.82 1.03 3.93
C SER A 486 -7.38 2.49 4.09
N GLN A 487 -6.19 2.82 3.62
CA GLN A 487 -5.62 4.14 3.77
C GLN A 487 -5.70 4.97 2.47
N SER A 488 -4.67 5.71 2.12
CA SER A 488 -4.68 6.68 1.03
C SER A 488 -4.70 6.03 -0.37
N PRO A 489 -5.73 6.27 -1.20
CA PRO A 489 -5.78 5.78 -2.58
C PRO A 489 -5.10 6.72 -3.59
N SER A 490 -4.43 7.76 -3.13
CA SER A 490 -3.96 8.87 -3.96
C SER A 490 -2.72 8.55 -4.78
N GLY A 491 -2.57 9.25 -5.91
CA GLY A 491 -1.37 9.18 -6.74
C GLY A 491 -0.16 9.84 -6.08
N VAL A 492 1.00 9.24 -6.27
CA VAL A 492 2.28 9.67 -5.71
C VAL A 492 3.27 10.06 -6.83
N HIS A 493 4.10 11.06 -6.55
CA HIS A 493 5.32 11.35 -7.29
C HIS A 493 6.53 11.04 -6.43
N SER A 494 7.56 10.46 -7.02
CA SER A 494 8.82 10.17 -6.33
C SER A 494 10.01 10.59 -7.17
N THR A 495 10.95 11.28 -6.57
CA THR A 495 12.21 11.66 -7.23
C THR A 495 13.06 10.44 -7.58
N ILE A 496 12.83 9.29 -6.92
CA ILE A 496 13.60 8.06 -7.15
C ILE A 496 13.18 7.35 -8.46
N PHE A 497 11.88 7.33 -8.77
CA PHE A 497 11.31 6.48 -9.82
C PHE A 497 11.13 7.19 -11.16
N GLU A 498 11.11 8.51 -11.16
CA GLU A 498 10.85 9.29 -12.36
C GLU A 498 12.14 9.95 -12.88
N ASN A 499 12.30 9.92 -14.19
CA ASN A 499 13.43 10.55 -14.87
C ASN A 499 13.28 12.08 -14.72
N THR A 500 13.83 12.60 -13.62
CA THR A 500 13.69 14.01 -13.16
C THR A 500 14.49 15.01 -13.99
N GLN A 501 14.95 14.62 -15.21
CA GLN A 501 15.83 15.44 -16.05
C GLN A 501 15.31 16.89 -16.27
N ASN A 502 14.03 17.14 -16.01
CA ASN A 502 13.42 18.47 -16.16
C ASN A 502 12.99 19.12 -14.83
N ASP A 503 13.17 18.48 -13.67
CA ASP A 503 12.84 19.05 -12.36
C ASP A 503 14.11 19.40 -11.57
N THR A 504 14.52 20.66 -11.68
CA THR A 504 15.74 21.15 -11.01
C THR A 504 15.67 21.02 -9.50
N LEU A 505 14.51 21.19 -8.87
CA LEU A 505 14.35 21.05 -7.41
C LEU A 505 14.57 19.61 -6.95
N SER A 506 14.00 18.64 -7.65
CA SER A 506 14.23 17.22 -7.37
C SER A 506 15.72 16.87 -7.52
N SER A 507 16.35 17.27 -8.61
CA SER A 507 17.78 17.01 -8.85
C SER A 507 18.69 17.67 -7.80
N GLU A 508 18.32 18.85 -7.32
CA GLU A 508 19.07 19.51 -6.24
C GLU A 508 18.93 18.80 -4.90
N ILE A 509 17.72 18.30 -4.55
CA ILE A 509 17.52 17.50 -3.34
C ILE A 509 18.34 16.20 -3.40
N GLU A 510 18.32 15.52 -4.56
CA GLU A 510 19.11 14.30 -4.78
C GLU A 510 20.62 14.55 -4.68
N SER A 511 21.10 15.66 -5.21
CA SER A 511 22.52 16.05 -5.13
C SER A 511 22.99 16.29 -3.68
N LEU A 512 22.06 16.65 -2.79
CA LEU A 512 22.32 16.81 -1.35
C LEU A 512 22.23 15.48 -0.57
N GLY A 513 22.02 14.35 -1.25
CA GLY A 513 21.97 13.03 -0.65
C GLY A 513 20.61 12.62 -0.09
N PHE A 514 19.53 13.26 -0.55
CA PHE A 514 18.17 12.95 -0.13
C PHE A 514 17.29 12.60 -1.32
N SER A 515 16.26 11.81 -1.07
CA SER A 515 15.19 11.56 -2.03
C SER A 515 13.85 11.83 -1.36
N LEU A 516 12.90 12.37 -2.13
CA LEU A 516 11.59 12.78 -1.65
C LEU A 516 10.49 12.12 -2.49
N SER A 517 9.45 11.62 -1.81
CA SER A 517 8.18 11.30 -2.44
C SER A 517 7.06 12.12 -1.81
N TYR A 518 6.00 12.42 -2.57
CA TYR A 518 4.85 13.17 -2.07
C TYR A 518 3.60 12.93 -2.92
N THR A 519 2.42 13.07 -2.29
CA THR A 519 1.13 12.91 -2.95
C THR A 519 0.83 14.11 -3.85
N ILE A 520 0.48 13.83 -5.11
CA ILE A 520 0.20 14.86 -6.13
C ILE A 520 -1.29 15.03 -6.44
N SER A 521 -2.11 14.03 -6.14
CA SER A 521 -3.55 14.08 -6.36
C SER A 521 -4.31 13.67 -5.10
N GLU A 522 -5.45 14.27 -4.88
CA GLU A 522 -6.42 13.94 -3.86
C GLU A 522 -7.63 13.25 -4.49
N SER A 523 -8.34 12.44 -3.73
CA SER A 523 -9.43 11.60 -4.25
C SER A 523 -10.78 12.02 -3.68
N PHE A 524 -11.83 11.93 -4.50
CA PHE A 524 -13.20 12.28 -4.15
C PHE A 524 -14.17 11.18 -4.58
N SER A 525 -15.24 10.99 -3.80
CA SER A 525 -16.36 10.15 -4.20
C SER A 525 -17.39 10.96 -5.00
N LYS A 526 -17.74 10.50 -6.18
CA LYS A 526 -18.86 11.11 -6.95
C LYS A 526 -20.22 10.84 -6.34
N LEU A 527 -20.32 9.81 -5.51
CA LEU A 527 -21.62 9.34 -5.00
C LEU A 527 -22.14 10.16 -3.82
N ASP A 528 -21.27 10.91 -3.15
CA ASP A 528 -21.62 11.70 -1.96
C ASP A 528 -21.85 13.19 -2.32
N ASP A 529 -22.46 13.44 -3.47
CA ASP A 529 -22.61 14.73 -4.14
C ASP A 529 -23.17 15.89 -3.30
N GLU A 530 -23.74 15.65 -2.13
CA GLU A 530 -24.46 16.73 -1.43
C GLU A 530 -23.90 17.11 -0.06
N THR A 531 -23.07 16.29 0.59
CA THR A 531 -22.61 16.56 1.97
C THR A 531 -21.12 16.62 2.19
N ASN A 532 -20.29 16.00 1.35
CA ASN A 532 -18.84 15.90 1.53
C ASN A 532 -18.02 16.30 0.29
N GLU A 533 -18.57 17.09 -0.61
CA GLU A 533 -17.88 17.49 -1.88
C GLU A 533 -16.50 18.13 -1.70
N ASN A 534 -16.14 18.55 -0.48
CA ASN A 534 -14.94 19.31 -0.21
C ASN A 534 -13.90 18.55 0.62
N ILE A 535 -14.22 17.33 1.05
CA ILE A 535 -13.30 16.53 1.88
C ILE A 535 -12.78 15.37 1.04
N PRO A 536 -11.47 15.28 0.83
CA PRO A 536 -10.88 14.12 0.18
C PRO A 536 -11.18 12.82 0.94
N ILE A 537 -11.42 11.73 0.22
CA ILE A 537 -11.77 10.42 0.83
C ILE A 537 -10.66 9.87 1.73
N GLU A 538 -9.44 10.35 1.59
CA GLU A 538 -8.30 10.06 2.46
C GLU A 538 -8.48 10.58 3.89
N TYR A 539 -9.41 11.52 4.09
CA TYR A 539 -9.77 12.10 5.39
C TYR A 539 -11.13 11.60 5.90
N ILE A 540 -11.72 10.61 5.23
CA ILE A 540 -13.00 9.99 5.62
C ILE A 540 -12.72 8.55 6.06
N ILE A 541 -13.26 8.15 7.22
CA ILE A 541 -13.19 6.76 7.67
C ILE A 541 -14.21 5.92 6.88
N HIS A 542 -13.73 4.89 6.24
CA HIS A 542 -14.55 3.86 5.59
C HIS A 542 -14.52 2.59 6.42
N GLU A 543 -15.48 2.45 7.35
CA GLU A 543 -15.52 1.30 8.26
C GLU A 543 -15.73 -0.01 7.50
N ILE A 544 -15.14 -1.08 8.02
CA ILE A 544 -15.35 -2.47 7.55
C ILE A 544 -16.76 -2.95 7.85
N ASP A 545 -17.22 -3.98 7.13
CA ASP A 545 -18.53 -4.62 7.38
C ASP A 545 -18.49 -5.60 8.54
N GLU A 546 -17.42 -6.38 8.64
CA GLU A 546 -17.22 -7.41 9.66
C GLU A 546 -15.79 -7.33 10.20
N ARG A 547 -15.63 -7.73 11.46
CA ARG A 547 -14.30 -7.86 12.07
C ARG A 547 -14.10 -9.25 12.61
N VAL A 548 -12.98 -9.88 12.22
CA VAL A 548 -12.57 -11.19 12.68
C VAL A 548 -11.18 -11.14 13.31
N GLN A 549 -10.84 -12.15 14.05
CA GLN A 549 -9.51 -12.30 14.62
C GLN A 549 -8.94 -13.66 14.15
N LEU A 550 -7.91 -13.60 13.30
CA LEU A 550 -7.28 -14.77 12.69
C LEU A 550 -5.92 -15.00 13.36
N TYR A 551 -5.93 -15.73 14.41
CA TYR A 551 -4.85 -15.71 15.41
C TYR A 551 -3.60 -16.52 15.11
N ASN A 552 -3.53 -17.36 14.10
CA ASN A 552 -2.44 -18.32 13.98
C ASN A 552 -1.52 -18.04 12.78
N GLY A 553 -0.28 -17.65 13.05
CA GLY A 553 0.82 -17.65 12.10
C GLY A 553 0.77 -16.61 10.97
N TYR A 554 1.68 -16.72 10.04
CA TYR A 554 1.74 -15.95 8.81
C TYR A 554 0.74 -16.50 7.77
N ASP A 555 0.47 -15.75 6.73
CA ASP A 555 -0.67 -15.87 5.82
C ASP A 555 -1.05 -17.27 5.33
N ASP A 556 -0.09 -18.15 5.00
CA ASP A 556 -0.42 -19.50 4.54
C ASP A 556 -0.90 -20.42 5.67
N SER A 557 -0.39 -20.23 6.91
CA SER A 557 -0.91 -20.97 8.08
C SER A 557 -2.28 -20.48 8.53
N LYS A 558 -2.69 -19.27 8.06
CA LYS A 558 -4.02 -18.72 8.29
C LYS A 558 -5.04 -19.14 7.23
N TYR A 559 -4.64 -19.82 6.15
CA TYR A 559 -5.53 -20.16 5.03
C TYR A 559 -6.85 -20.76 5.53
N ASP A 560 -6.78 -21.81 6.33
CA ASP A 560 -7.98 -22.48 6.85
C ASP A 560 -8.83 -21.55 7.74
N ALA A 561 -8.20 -20.61 8.45
CA ALA A 561 -8.90 -19.62 9.28
C ALA A 561 -9.65 -18.61 8.40
N PHE A 562 -9.04 -18.11 7.32
CA PHE A 562 -9.72 -17.25 6.33
C PHE A 562 -10.91 -17.97 5.72
N ILE A 563 -10.74 -19.22 5.27
CA ILE A 563 -11.82 -20.00 4.68
C ILE A 563 -12.96 -20.21 5.67
N ASN A 564 -12.66 -20.68 6.87
CA ASN A 564 -13.66 -20.96 7.91
C ASN A 564 -14.48 -19.71 8.28
N GLU A 565 -13.83 -18.54 8.44
CA GLU A 565 -14.54 -17.29 8.72
C GLU A 565 -15.34 -16.82 7.51
N SER A 566 -14.82 -16.98 6.29
CA SER A 566 -15.55 -16.64 5.07
C SER A 566 -16.85 -17.41 4.93
N LEU A 567 -16.81 -18.73 5.17
CA LEU A 567 -18.02 -19.56 5.10
C LEU A 567 -19.08 -19.12 6.11
N LYS A 568 -18.68 -18.75 7.34
CA LYS A 568 -19.63 -18.21 8.35
C LYS A 568 -20.22 -16.88 7.89
N ILE A 569 -19.41 -15.99 7.31
CA ILE A 569 -19.83 -14.67 6.82
C ILE A 569 -20.78 -14.84 5.63
N PHE A 570 -20.45 -15.69 4.64
CA PHE A 570 -21.35 -15.97 3.53
C PHE A 570 -22.72 -16.48 3.99
N GLU A 571 -22.74 -17.42 4.95
CA GLU A 571 -24.02 -17.92 5.51
C GLU A 571 -24.79 -16.82 6.27
N LYS A 572 -24.09 -15.94 7.00
CA LYS A 572 -24.69 -14.79 7.69
C LYS A 572 -25.35 -13.87 6.67
N TYR A 573 -24.63 -13.51 5.61
CA TYR A 573 -25.10 -12.52 4.61
C TYR A 573 -26.18 -13.05 3.66
N LYS A 574 -26.50 -14.32 3.70
CA LYS A 574 -27.74 -14.83 3.07
C LYS A 574 -29.02 -14.28 3.70
N LYS A 575 -28.97 -13.83 4.97
CA LYS A 575 -30.13 -13.38 5.74
C LYS A 575 -29.93 -12.03 6.39
N LYS A 576 -28.71 -11.73 6.84
CA LYS A 576 -28.36 -10.52 7.59
C LYS A 576 -27.45 -9.62 6.75
N CYS A 577 -27.30 -8.39 7.19
CA CYS A 577 -26.44 -7.39 6.56
C CYS A 577 -25.87 -6.45 7.62
N ASN A 578 -24.94 -5.58 7.21
CA ASN A 578 -24.44 -4.51 8.07
C ASN A 578 -25.31 -3.25 7.86
N PRO A 579 -26.11 -2.80 8.85
CA PRO A 579 -26.96 -1.63 8.69
C PRO A 579 -26.21 -0.31 8.47
N LYS A 580 -24.90 -0.27 8.77
CA LYS A 580 -24.03 0.88 8.47
C LYS A 580 -23.67 0.93 6.97
N ASN A 581 -23.63 -0.21 6.27
CA ASN A 581 -23.31 -0.28 4.84
C ASN A 581 -24.57 -0.37 3.98
N LYS A 582 -25.19 0.78 3.71
CA LYS A 582 -26.39 0.85 2.83
C LYS A 582 -26.09 0.67 1.34
N LYS A 583 -24.81 0.63 0.94
CA LYS A 583 -24.42 0.46 -0.46
C LYS A 583 -24.36 -1.00 -0.89
N LEU A 584 -24.06 -1.90 0.05
CA LEU A 584 -24.10 -3.34 -0.19
C LEU A 584 -25.56 -3.79 -0.34
N LEU A 585 -25.91 -4.38 -1.47
CA LEU A 585 -27.25 -4.86 -1.77
C LEU A 585 -27.27 -6.38 -1.93
N PHE A 586 -28.36 -7.01 -1.47
CA PHE A 586 -28.63 -8.40 -1.78
C PHE A 586 -29.27 -8.48 -3.18
N ILE A 587 -28.45 -8.65 -4.22
CA ILE A 587 -28.89 -8.69 -5.60
C ILE A 587 -29.90 -9.83 -5.83
N SER A 588 -31.07 -9.51 -6.37
CA SER A 588 -32.18 -10.45 -6.52
C SER A 588 -33.00 -10.22 -7.77
N ASP A 589 -33.28 -11.29 -8.48
CA ASP A 589 -34.18 -11.28 -9.63
C ASP A 589 -35.66 -10.96 -9.26
N LYS A 590 -35.98 -10.93 -7.96
CA LYS A 590 -37.28 -10.47 -7.47
C LYS A 590 -37.44 -8.95 -7.64
N CYS A 591 -36.33 -8.19 -7.67
CA CYS A 591 -36.35 -6.76 -7.90
C CYS A 591 -36.56 -6.44 -9.37
N LYS A 592 -37.78 -6.07 -9.72
CA LYS A 592 -38.15 -5.68 -11.09
C LYS A 592 -38.30 -4.17 -11.22
N PHE A 593 -37.68 -3.60 -12.24
CA PHE A 593 -37.73 -2.18 -12.57
C PHE A 593 -38.45 -1.94 -13.91
N LYS A 594 -38.91 -0.70 -14.14
CA LYS A 594 -39.55 -0.34 -15.42
C LYS A 594 -38.64 -0.52 -16.62
N ASP A 595 -37.37 -0.19 -16.44
CA ASP A 595 -36.32 -0.52 -17.43
C ASP A 595 -35.84 -1.94 -17.16
N TYR A 596 -36.16 -2.87 -18.08
CA TYR A 596 -35.83 -4.30 -17.95
C TYR A 596 -34.32 -4.60 -17.93
N ARG A 597 -33.50 -3.63 -18.37
CA ARG A 597 -32.05 -3.72 -18.35
C ARG A 597 -31.45 -3.36 -16.97
N LEU A 598 -32.27 -2.82 -16.08
CA LEU A 598 -31.86 -2.38 -14.75
C LEU A 598 -32.04 -3.50 -13.74
N HIS A 599 -30.95 -3.83 -13.07
CA HIS A 599 -30.90 -4.83 -12.01
C HIS A 599 -30.67 -4.14 -10.66
N GLY A 600 -31.05 -4.82 -9.60
CA GLY A 600 -30.86 -4.31 -8.25
C GLY A 600 -31.07 -5.37 -7.20
N GLY A 601 -31.15 -4.93 -5.97
CA GLY A 601 -31.24 -5.81 -4.82
C GLY A 601 -32.00 -5.20 -3.65
N PHE A 602 -32.09 -5.97 -2.60
CA PHE A 602 -32.70 -5.56 -1.35
C PHE A 602 -31.71 -4.72 -0.54
N GLU A 603 -32.18 -3.60 -0.01
CA GLU A 603 -31.43 -2.72 0.89
C GLU A 603 -31.32 -3.35 2.27
N CYS A 604 -30.24 -3.07 2.99
CA CYS A 604 -30.10 -3.45 4.39
C CYS A 604 -31.03 -2.60 5.29
N GLY A 605 -31.89 -3.25 6.05
CA GLY A 605 -32.70 -2.60 7.08
C GLY A 605 -31.89 -2.15 8.29
N ASP A 606 -32.43 -1.25 9.11
CA ASP A 606 -31.77 -0.77 10.34
C ASP A 606 -31.71 -1.87 11.42
N ASP A 607 -32.51 -2.92 11.27
CA ASP A 607 -32.52 -4.12 12.11
C ASP A 607 -31.41 -5.13 11.75
N GLY A 608 -30.61 -4.86 10.71
CA GLY A 608 -29.54 -5.73 10.23
C GLY A 608 -30.00 -6.91 9.40
N TYR A 609 -31.22 -6.85 8.82
CA TYR A 609 -31.74 -7.83 7.88
C TYR A 609 -32.02 -7.20 6.52
N TRP A 610 -31.98 -8.00 5.47
CA TRP A 610 -32.36 -7.55 4.13
C TRP A 610 -33.83 -7.18 4.10
N SER A 611 -34.12 -5.95 3.71
CA SER A 611 -35.49 -5.44 3.59
C SER A 611 -36.17 -5.98 2.32
N GLU A 612 -37.48 -5.78 2.18
CA GLU A 612 -38.19 -6.07 0.92
C GLU A 612 -38.08 -4.90 -0.09
N LYS A 613 -37.39 -3.82 0.27
CA LYS A 613 -37.25 -2.64 -0.59
C LYS A 613 -36.17 -2.87 -1.64
N CYS A 614 -36.59 -2.87 -2.91
CA CYS A 614 -35.69 -2.99 -4.05
C CYS A 614 -35.01 -1.65 -4.38
N ILE A 615 -33.69 -1.67 -4.42
CA ILE A 615 -32.85 -0.55 -4.84
C ILE A 615 -32.18 -0.88 -6.18
N PRO A 616 -32.20 0.04 -7.16
CA PRO A 616 -31.44 -0.11 -8.40
C PRO A 616 -29.93 -0.18 -8.12
N SER A 617 -29.23 -1.04 -8.87
CA SER A 617 -27.77 -1.20 -8.74
C SER A 617 -27.06 -1.00 -10.07
N TYR A 618 -27.22 -1.90 -11.02
CA TYR A 618 -26.44 -1.90 -12.25
C TYR A 618 -27.30 -2.21 -13.49
N CYS A 619 -26.73 -1.97 -14.66
CA CYS A 619 -27.39 -2.22 -15.94
C CYS A 619 -26.77 -3.40 -16.68
N ASP A 620 -27.52 -3.89 -17.69
CA ASP A 620 -27.02 -4.84 -18.66
C ASP A 620 -25.72 -4.38 -19.31
N ASN A 621 -24.97 -5.32 -19.85
CA ASN A 621 -23.69 -5.08 -20.49
C ASN A 621 -23.81 -4.02 -21.61
N GLY A 622 -22.98 -2.99 -21.58
CA GLY A 622 -23.01 -1.86 -22.52
C GLY A 622 -23.85 -0.68 -22.10
N TYR A 623 -24.44 -0.72 -20.91
CA TYR A 623 -25.25 0.36 -20.34
C TYR A 623 -24.76 0.75 -18.95
N VAL A 624 -25.00 2.01 -18.57
CA VAL A 624 -24.74 2.55 -17.23
C VAL A 624 -26.02 3.10 -16.63
N TYR A 625 -26.12 3.04 -15.29
CA TYR A 625 -27.30 3.53 -14.59
C TYR A 625 -27.30 5.04 -14.46
N ASP A 626 -28.27 5.70 -15.06
CA ASP A 626 -28.54 7.12 -14.89
C ASP A 626 -29.45 7.31 -13.67
N LYS A 627 -28.86 7.70 -12.54
CA LYS A 627 -29.58 7.89 -11.27
C LYS A 627 -30.64 8.99 -11.37
N LYS A 628 -30.38 10.08 -12.12
CA LYS A 628 -31.31 11.20 -12.29
C LYS A 628 -32.59 10.78 -13.02
N ASN A 629 -32.45 10.01 -14.08
CA ASN A 629 -33.57 9.57 -14.89
C ASN A 629 -34.06 8.15 -14.51
N LYS A 630 -33.45 7.48 -13.55
CA LYS A 630 -33.75 6.14 -13.05
C LYS A 630 -33.87 5.09 -14.17
N LYS A 631 -32.97 5.12 -15.14
CA LYS A 631 -32.93 4.23 -16.30
C LYS A 631 -31.51 3.88 -16.73
N CYS A 632 -31.38 2.82 -17.50
CA CYS A 632 -30.14 2.45 -18.15
C CYS A 632 -29.96 3.25 -19.44
N ILE A 633 -28.85 3.95 -19.54
CA ILE A 633 -28.42 4.67 -20.74
C ILE A 633 -27.22 3.97 -21.36
N LYS A 634 -27.08 4.07 -22.66
CA LYS A 634 -25.92 3.50 -23.34
C LYS A 634 -24.66 4.13 -22.83
N ASP A 635 -23.66 3.31 -22.48
CA ASP A 635 -22.37 3.82 -22.04
C ASP A 635 -21.68 4.59 -23.17
N ILE A 636 -21.49 5.89 -22.93
CA ILE A 636 -20.83 6.79 -23.90
C ILE A 636 -19.34 6.51 -24.02
N CYS A 637 -18.74 5.88 -23.00
CA CYS A 637 -17.34 5.52 -22.98
C CYS A 637 -17.03 4.35 -23.92
N ILE A 638 -18.05 3.56 -24.29
CA ILE A 638 -17.94 2.55 -25.34
C ILE A 638 -17.98 3.26 -26.70
N LYS A 639 -16.97 4.01 -27.04
CA LYS A 639 -16.82 4.45 -28.43
C LYS A 639 -16.57 3.22 -29.28
N LYS A 640 -17.35 3.08 -30.37
CA LYS A 640 -17.07 2.21 -31.50
C LYS A 640 -15.72 2.60 -32.14
N LYS A 641 -14.61 2.52 -31.43
CA LYS A 641 -13.31 2.45 -32.06
C LYS A 641 -13.24 1.08 -32.70
N LYS A 642 -13.58 0.99 -33.99
CA LYS A 642 -12.88 0.09 -34.88
C LYS A 642 -11.41 0.51 -34.82
N PHE A 643 -10.69 0.07 -33.79
CA PHE A 643 -9.26 -0.05 -33.87
C PHE A 643 -9.01 -1.15 -34.90
N LYS A 644 -8.89 -0.77 -36.15
CA LYS A 644 -8.11 -1.53 -37.09
C LYS A 644 -6.70 -1.48 -36.52
N PHE A 645 -6.28 -2.56 -35.89
CA PHE A 645 -4.86 -2.87 -35.80
C PHE A 645 -4.40 -3.05 -37.25
N THR A 646 -4.04 -1.96 -37.87
CA THR A 646 -3.26 -2.02 -39.11
C THR A 646 -1.85 -2.42 -38.62
N LYS A 647 -1.31 -3.46 -39.22
CA LYS A 647 0.09 -3.90 -39.05
C LYS A 647 1.11 -2.77 -39.16
N ASP A 648 0.69 -1.59 -39.63
CA ASP A 648 1.51 -0.39 -39.83
C ASP A 648 1.87 0.39 -38.54
N ASN A 649 1.21 0.11 -37.40
CA ASN A 649 1.57 0.74 -36.12
C ASN A 649 2.63 -0.04 -35.32
N LEU A 650 2.91 -1.28 -35.68
CA LEU A 650 4.03 -2.03 -35.08
C LEU A 650 5.40 -1.57 -35.61
N HIS A 651 5.46 -0.81 -36.70
CA HIS A 651 6.71 -0.37 -37.32
C HIS A 651 7.23 0.99 -36.84
N LYS A 652 6.57 1.60 -35.84
CA LYS A 652 7.01 2.91 -35.27
C LYS A 652 7.61 2.84 -33.88
N ILE A 653 7.80 1.66 -33.30
CA ILE A 653 8.81 1.51 -32.24
C ILE A 653 10.15 1.59 -32.99
N PRO A 654 11.00 2.58 -32.71
CA PRO A 654 12.20 2.74 -33.50
C PRO A 654 13.03 1.47 -33.38
N PHE A 655 13.24 0.77 -34.49
CA PHE A 655 14.15 -0.37 -34.64
C PHE A 655 15.54 -0.07 -34.03
N ILE A 656 15.85 1.19 -33.84
CA ILE A 656 17.05 1.73 -33.21
C ILE A 656 17.19 1.31 -31.75
N VAL A 657 16.11 1.23 -30.96
CA VAL A 657 16.19 0.87 -29.53
C VAL A 657 16.47 -0.62 -29.36
N ILE A 658 15.82 -1.46 -30.17
CA ILE A 658 16.07 -2.92 -30.16
C ILE A 658 17.46 -3.23 -30.71
N PHE A 659 17.91 -2.50 -31.73
CA PHE A 659 19.25 -2.68 -32.31
C PHE A 659 20.38 -2.22 -31.37
N LEU A 660 20.16 -1.14 -30.60
CA LEU A 660 21.10 -0.67 -29.58
C LEU A 660 21.17 -1.65 -28.38
N PHE A 661 20.03 -2.24 -28.00
CA PHE A 661 20.01 -3.26 -26.93
C PHE A 661 20.75 -4.54 -27.34
N ILE A 662 20.59 -4.99 -28.59
CA ILE A 662 21.30 -6.16 -29.13
C ILE A 662 22.80 -5.87 -29.28
N ILE A 663 23.19 -4.67 -29.69
CA ILE A 663 24.61 -4.27 -29.84
C ILE A 663 25.27 -4.15 -28.46
N THR A 664 24.61 -3.62 -27.45
CA THR A 664 25.16 -3.56 -26.09
C THR A 664 25.33 -4.95 -25.49
N GLN A 665 24.40 -5.87 -25.70
CA GLN A 665 24.52 -7.27 -25.27
C GLN A 665 25.66 -8.00 -26.02
N LEU A 666 25.81 -7.78 -27.33
CA LEU A 666 26.90 -8.33 -28.11
C LEU A 666 28.28 -7.76 -27.74
N PHE A 667 28.37 -6.48 -27.41
CA PHE A 667 29.59 -5.87 -26.90
C PHE A 667 29.97 -6.42 -25.50
N PHE A 668 29.00 -6.68 -24.65
CA PHE A 668 29.25 -7.30 -23.35
C PHE A 668 29.77 -8.74 -23.51
N VAL A 669 29.18 -9.54 -24.38
CA VAL A 669 29.63 -10.92 -24.65
C VAL A 669 31.03 -10.96 -25.26
N ILE A 670 31.35 -10.06 -26.19
CA ILE A 670 32.68 -10.01 -26.84
C ILE A 670 33.78 -9.53 -25.86
N PHE A 671 33.44 -8.64 -24.92
CA PHE A 671 34.40 -8.15 -23.92
C PHE A 671 34.73 -9.18 -22.84
N PHE A 672 33.77 -10.06 -22.50
CA PHE A 672 33.97 -11.11 -21.48
C PHE A 672 34.64 -12.37 -22.00
N PHE A 673 34.63 -12.63 -23.31
CA PHE A 673 35.34 -13.78 -23.89
C PHE A 673 36.75 -13.48 -24.43
N LYS A 674 37.28 -12.28 -24.18
CA LYS A 674 38.63 -11.84 -24.56
C LYS A 674 39.57 -11.55 -23.41
N LYS A 675 39.24 -12.05 -22.21
CA LYS A 675 40.18 -12.07 -21.06
C LYS A 675 40.35 -13.49 -20.53
#